data_dd0c46e6353a8282e7c45967468ba3c6
#
_entry.id   dd0c46e6353a8282e7c45967468ba3c6
#
_cell.length_a   1.000
_cell.length_b   1.000
_cell.length_c   1.000
_cell.angle_alpha   90.00
_cell.angle_beta   90.00
_cell.angle_gamma   90.00
#
_symmetry.space_group_name_H-M   'P 1'
#
loop_
_entity.id
_entity.type
_entity.pdbx_description
1 polymer ?
#
loop_
_entity_poly.entity_id
_entity_poly.type
_entity_poly.pdbx_seq_one_letter_code
_entity_poly.pdbx_strand_id
1 'polypeptide(L)'
;MDFSRNFAAAALISMLAFSPALAGIDVSVDVKAGVLPISPCLYGRNIDKVNDGSAESDSAEQEFIGQVREAGIHMMRANNGNNATRYNWRKKLTVHPDWFNNVYSHDWAITAKKVLDKMPGVDAMYAFQLTGYAASSTDYNFPDWNWKQEHGSYPSRAFDLAGGGEVSEDGETLVKAGDYTLYNEEWPADSTVGIVPYWRDELKFDMSRFQYWSMDNEMEIWRGTHSDLDLPVTGDFLVERYIDVAKKARTAWKDIKLTGPVVANEWQWCHISAYNDESRPKIDGQEYCWLEFFTKKIAEAQKASGMKLLDVFDIHWYPSEKDYESRMNWHRVLFDTTYYYKGGNGIRCATGKCDWSDKEKGYRSYIFVRINRWLEQYFGKDHGIKLALTETSLIDEDPMVTALTYASFIGTMQDNGVAIFTPWSWGDGMYETVHLFSRYGHANRVQSVSTNDSLVSAYSSITAKGDSLTVIFVNRAEKDAQDVQLKLANFDADLKFKTLTLQNLKGETFVSHTDNALEENVVNATVAGGESTATSASADMIKMTLPPKSITALLLASDKPEVAIPARKVSLGDLLRYEGGEWLIDSRSGEVLGAAVFNSLGQNVLQVNSPARAIIRIAGENLGSGNFIVRIKTANGIQMKKLELK
;
A
#
# COMPACT_ATOMS: atom_id res chain seq x y z
N MET A 1 -71.51 0.51 61.15
CA MET A 1 -72.58 0.84 60.20
C MET A 1 -71.93 1.80 59.22
N ASP A 2 -71.69 1.61 57.98
CA ASP A 2 -72.18 0.81 56.93
C ASP A 2 -71.09 0.66 55.82
N PHE A 3 -71.11 -0.44 55.17
CA PHE A 3 -70.17 -0.82 54.12
C PHE A 3 -70.58 -0.14 52.79
N SER A 4 -69.61 0.35 52.00
CA SER A 4 -69.75 0.34 50.55
C SER A 4 -68.38 0.15 49.87
N ARG A 5 -68.29 -0.97 49.20
CA ARG A 5 -67.19 -1.40 48.34
C ARG A 5 -67.27 -0.59 47.01
N ASN A 6 -66.16 -0.07 46.55
CA ASN A 6 -65.98 0.31 45.15
C ASN A 6 -64.81 -0.44 44.53
N PHE A 7 -65.08 -1.29 43.58
CA PHE A 7 -64.14 -1.94 42.71
C PHE A 7 -63.61 -0.91 41.70
N ALA A 8 -62.31 -0.67 41.72
CA ALA A 8 -61.62 0.03 40.63
C ALA A 8 -60.95 -1.04 39.76
N ALA A 9 -61.43 -1.17 38.50
CA ALA A 9 -60.81 -2.00 37.48
C ALA A 9 -59.54 -1.28 36.99
N ALA A 10 -58.39 -1.90 37.21
CA ALA A 10 -57.12 -1.43 36.63
C ALA A 10 -57.06 -1.92 35.17
N ALA A 11 -57.19 -1.02 34.22
CA ALA A 11 -56.89 -1.26 32.82
C ALA A 11 -55.34 -1.28 32.64
N LEU A 12 -54.78 -2.46 32.37
CA LEU A 12 -53.39 -2.62 31.91
C LEU A 12 -53.33 -2.09 30.47
N ILE A 13 -52.82 -0.88 30.29
CA ILE A 13 -52.35 -0.38 28.99
C ILE A 13 -50.96 -0.98 28.77
N SER A 14 -50.88 -2.03 27.95
CA SER A 14 -49.60 -2.52 27.41
C SER A 14 -49.08 -1.44 26.44
N MET A 15 -48.13 -0.63 26.92
CA MET A 15 -47.31 0.18 26.02
C MET A 15 -46.43 -0.78 25.21
N LEU A 16 -46.86 -1.09 24.00
CA LEU A 16 -45.99 -1.55 22.94
C LEU A 16 -44.98 -0.42 22.69
N ALA A 17 -43.77 -0.59 23.22
CA ALA A 17 -42.64 0.23 22.84
C ALA A 17 -42.38 -0.01 21.33
N PHE A 18 -42.88 0.84 20.49
CA PHE A 18 -42.39 0.97 19.14
C PHE A 18 -40.94 1.46 19.25
N SER A 19 -39.98 0.55 19.18
CA SER A 19 -38.63 0.90 18.80
C SER A 19 -38.75 1.52 17.40
N PRO A 20 -38.28 2.75 17.15
CA PRO A 20 -38.22 3.26 15.79
C PRO A 20 -37.36 2.29 15.01
N ALA A 21 -37.94 1.66 13.97
CA ALA A 21 -37.16 0.90 13.02
C ALA A 21 -36.06 1.87 12.55
N LEU A 22 -34.81 1.57 12.86
CA LEU A 22 -33.67 2.30 12.30
C LEU A 22 -33.87 2.28 10.77
N ALA A 23 -33.97 3.44 10.17
CA ALA A 23 -34.09 3.55 8.72
C ALA A 23 -32.87 2.86 8.12
N GLY A 24 -33.10 1.88 7.24
CA GLY A 24 -32.03 1.12 6.62
C GLY A 24 -31.03 2.05 5.90
N ILE A 25 -29.77 1.65 5.82
CA ILE A 25 -28.72 2.42 5.15
C ILE A 25 -28.87 2.24 3.64
N ASP A 26 -29.13 3.35 2.93
CA ASP A 26 -29.15 3.34 1.46
C ASP A 26 -27.70 3.37 0.94
N VAL A 27 -27.39 2.44 0.05
CA VAL A 27 -26.16 2.40 -0.74
C VAL A 27 -26.49 2.44 -2.21
N SER A 28 -25.86 3.31 -2.97
CA SER A 28 -25.99 3.38 -4.41
C SER A 28 -24.67 3.11 -5.11
N VAL A 29 -24.71 2.32 -6.18
CA VAL A 29 -23.57 2.03 -7.05
C VAL A 29 -23.96 2.39 -8.48
N ASP A 30 -23.15 3.27 -9.11
CA ASP A 30 -23.29 3.59 -10.53
C ASP A 30 -22.04 3.13 -11.29
N VAL A 31 -22.20 2.11 -12.12
CA VAL A 31 -21.06 1.52 -12.84
C VAL A 31 -20.53 2.38 -13.99
N LYS A 32 -21.22 3.47 -14.34
CA LYS A 32 -20.73 4.48 -15.30
C LYS A 32 -20.02 5.65 -14.66
N ALA A 33 -20.16 5.82 -13.35
CA ALA A 33 -19.60 6.94 -12.62
C ALA A 33 -18.27 6.59 -11.94
N GLY A 34 -17.33 7.54 -11.93
CA GLY A 34 -16.10 7.47 -11.18
C GLY A 34 -15.21 6.27 -11.52
N VAL A 35 -15.21 5.81 -12.74
CA VAL A 35 -14.42 4.65 -13.18
C VAL A 35 -12.94 4.97 -13.14
N LEU A 36 -12.19 4.24 -12.31
CA LEU A 36 -10.73 4.37 -12.15
C LEU A 36 -10.10 2.97 -12.10
N PRO A 37 -8.91 2.78 -12.71
CA PRO A 37 -8.18 1.54 -12.55
C PRO A 37 -7.69 1.40 -11.10
N ILE A 38 -7.85 0.22 -10.54
CA ILE A 38 -7.33 -0.14 -9.23
C ILE A 38 -5.88 -0.63 -9.40
N SER A 39 -4.96 -0.04 -8.63
CA SER A 39 -3.57 -0.50 -8.63
C SER A 39 -3.46 -1.84 -7.89
N PRO A 40 -2.88 -2.89 -8.50
CA PRO A 40 -2.62 -4.13 -7.77
C PRO A 40 -1.64 -3.94 -6.60
N CYS A 41 -0.80 -2.90 -6.63
CA CYS A 41 0.13 -2.58 -5.55
C CYS A 41 -0.55 -2.02 -4.29
N LEU A 42 -1.89 -1.81 -4.29
CA LEU A 42 -2.67 -1.60 -3.07
C LEU A 42 -2.72 -2.84 -2.17
N TYR A 43 -2.50 -4.01 -2.76
CA TYR A 43 -2.47 -5.29 -2.05
C TYR A 43 -1.01 -5.65 -1.74
N GLY A 44 -0.36 -4.78 -0.96
CA GLY A 44 1.06 -4.87 -0.67
C GLY A 44 1.36 -5.00 0.82
N ARG A 45 2.60 -5.34 1.13
CA ARG A 45 3.12 -5.41 2.49
C ARG A 45 4.63 -5.16 2.54
N ASN A 46 5.17 -4.83 3.73
CA ASN A 46 6.60 -4.91 3.98
C ASN A 46 7.04 -6.37 4.16
N ILE A 47 8.25 -6.71 3.73
CA ILE A 47 8.85 -8.03 3.95
C ILE A 47 9.59 -8.01 5.29
N ASP A 48 9.22 -8.96 6.17
CA ASP A 48 9.87 -9.16 7.46
C ASP A 48 10.38 -10.61 7.66
N LYS A 49 10.12 -11.51 6.70
CA LYS A 49 10.38 -12.95 6.86
C LYS A 49 11.01 -13.64 5.64
N VAL A 50 11.68 -12.92 4.76
CA VAL A 50 12.47 -13.57 3.70
C VAL A 50 13.89 -13.80 4.20
N ASN A 51 14.21 -15.06 4.33
CA ASN A 51 15.26 -15.58 5.14
C ASN A 51 16.65 -15.71 4.49
N ASP A 52 17.67 -15.79 5.37
CA ASP A 52 19.09 -15.92 5.06
C ASP A 52 19.60 -17.36 4.81
N GLY A 53 18.72 -18.38 4.89
CA GLY A 53 19.05 -19.77 4.53
C GLY A 53 19.24 -20.74 5.70
N SER A 54 18.74 -20.44 6.91
CA SER A 54 18.70 -21.44 8.00
C SER A 54 17.47 -22.37 7.87
N ALA A 55 17.54 -23.64 8.27
CA ALA A 55 16.51 -24.63 8.04
C ALA A 55 15.17 -24.39 8.77
N GLU A 56 15.20 -23.81 9.96
CA GLU A 56 13.98 -23.42 10.69
C GLU A 56 13.24 -22.29 9.98
N SER A 57 13.95 -21.47 9.31
CA SER A 57 13.50 -20.36 8.56
C SER A 57 12.91 -20.76 7.19
N ASP A 58 13.31 -21.88 6.59
CA ASP A 58 12.74 -22.37 5.34
C ASP A 58 11.26 -22.74 5.48
N SER A 59 10.83 -23.32 6.61
CA SER A 59 9.42 -23.63 6.89
C SER A 59 8.60 -22.34 7.03
N ALA A 60 9.07 -21.38 7.81
CA ALA A 60 8.42 -20.09 8.00
C ALA A 60 8.35 -19.28 6.70
N GLU A 61 9.39 -19.35 5.87
CA GLU A 61 9.40 -18.72 4.55
C GLU A 61 8.36 -19.37 3.61
N GLN A 62 8.24 -20.69 3.60
CA GLN A 62 7.26 -21.39 2.77
C GLN A 62 5.82 -21.08 3.19
N GLU A 63 5.57 -21.02 4.50
CA GLU A 63 4.28 -20.58 5.04
C GLU A 63 3.96 -19.15 4.60
N PHE A 64 4.90 -18.24 4.79
CA PHE A 64 4.77 -16.86 4.35
C PHE A 64 4.47 -16.72 2.85
N ILE A 65 5.19 -17.44 1.99
CA ILE A 65 4.95 -17.45 0.54
C ILE A 65 3.56 -18.00 0.23
N GLY A 66 3.12 -19.03 0.96
CA GLY A 66 1.76 -19.57 0.88
C GLY A 66 0.70 -18.53 1.20
N GLN A 67 0.85 -17.81 2.32
CA GLN A 67 -0.05 -16.74 2.75
C GLN A 67 -0.10 -15.60 1.72
N VAL A 68 1.06 -15.15 1.21
CA VAL A 68 1.17 -14.12 0.18
C VAL A 68 0.39 -14.51 -1.07
N ARG A 69 0.57 -15.75 -1.53
CA ARG A 69 -0.11 -16.26 -2.71
C ARG A 69 -1.62 -16.38 -2.48
N GLU A 70 -2.06 -17.00 -1.39
CA GLU A 70 -3.49 -17.21 -1.10
C GLU A 70 -4.23 -15.89 -0.85
N ALA A 71 -3.63 -14.97 -0.11
CA ALA A 71 -4.20 -13.65 0.11
C ALA A 71 -4.25 -12.79 -1.17
N GLY A 72 -3.41 -13.07 -2.15
CA GLY A 72 -3.34 -12.27 -3.38
C GLY A 72 -2.58 -10.97 -3.20
N ILE A 73 -1.49 -11.00 -2.45
CA ILE A 73 -0.55 -9.87 -2.33
C ILE A 73 0.21 -9.73 -3.64
N HIS A 74 0.34 -8.50 -4.13
CA HIS A 74 0.98 -8.17 -5.40
C HIS A 74 2.18 -7.23 -5.28
N MET A 75 2.44 -6.67 -4.11
CA MET A 75 3.53 -5.73 -3.88
C MET A 75 4.26 -6.04 -2.57
N MET A 76 5.58 -6.10 -2.62
CA MET A 76 6.45 -6.20 -1.46
C MET A 76 7.32 -4.95 -1.36
N ARG A 77 7.27 -4.25 -0.24
CA ARG A 77 8.32 -3.28 0.10
C ARG A 77 9.44 -4.05 0.77
N ALA A 78 10.43 -4.44 -0.05
CA ALA A 78 11.52 -5.31 0.36
C ALA A 78 12.73 -4.50 0.83
N ASN A 79 13.36 -4.93 1.91
CA ASN A 79 14.60 -4.34 2.42
C ASN A 79 14.57 -2.79 2.43
N ASN A 80 13.65 -2.25 3.19
CA ASN A 80 13.44 -0.83 3.44
C ASN A 80 13.49 -0.56 4.95
N GLY A 81 13.07 0.63 5.37
CA GLY A 81 13.20 1.10 6.75
C GLY A 81 14.62 1.62 7.04
N ASN A 82 14.89 1.94 8.31
CA ASN A 82 16.14 2.56 8.72
C ASN A 82 17.39 1.73 8.40
N ASN A 83 17.27 0.39 8.37
CA ASN A 83 18.37 -0.50 8.02
C ASN A 83 18.76 -0.43 6.53
N ALA A 84 17.89 0.07 5.66
CA ALA A 84 18.19 0.22 4.24
C ALA A 84 19.06 1.45 3.95
N THR A 85 19.00 2.46 4.80
CA THR A 85 19.62 3.79 4.59
C THR A 85 21.13 3.74 4.38
N ARG A 86 21.83 2.74 4.93
CA ARG A 86 23.27 2.56 4.78
C ARG A 86 23.66 1.21 4.15
N TYR A 87 22.78 0.65 3.30
CA TYR A 87 23.09 -0.62 2.64
C TYR A 87 24.19 -0.47 1.57
N ASN A 88 25.22 -1.30 1.70
CA ASN A 88 26.31 -1.44 0.74
C ASN A 88 26.12 -2.70 -0.11
N TRP A 89 25.57 -2.54 -1.30
CA TRP A 89 25.29 -3.67 -2.20
C TRP A 89 26.56 -4.39 -2.71
N ARG A 90 27.74 -3.72 -2.70
CA ARG A 90 29.00 -4.32 -3.12
C ARG A 90 29.54 -5.27 -2.05
N LYS A 91 29.47 -4.87 -0.79
CA LYS A 91 29.95 -5.63 0.36
C LYS A 91 28.88 -6.50 1.02
N LYS A 92 27.61 -6.33 0.63
CA LYS A 92 26.45 -7.02 1.23
C LYS A 92 26.34 -6.75 2.73
N LEU A 93 26.56 -5.51 3.12
CA LEU A 93 26.55 -5.04 4.51
C LEU A 93 25.51 -3.95 4.68
N THR A 94 24.93 -3.87 5.87
CA THR A 94 24.11 -2.74 6.30
C THR A 94 24.32 -2.45 7.78
N VAL A 95 23.82 -1.29 8.24
CA VAL A 95 23.89 -0.88 9.65
C VAL A 95 22.52 -1.08 10.30
N HIS A 96 22.51 -1.51 11.55
CA HIS A 96 21.30 -1.57 12.37
C HIS A 96 21.28 -0.34 13.32
N PRO A 97 20.64 0.78 12.93
CA PRO A 97 20.70 2.03 13.70
C PRO A 97 19.99 1.91 15.06
N ASP A 98 18.97 1.02 15.18
CA ASP A 98 18.28 0.76 16.44
C ASP A 98 19.04 -0.22 17.35
N TRP A 99 20.28 -0.61 16.98
CA TRP A 99 21.11 -1.57 17.70
C TRP A 99 22.58 -1.18 17.68
N PHE A 100 22.95 -0.13 18.42
CA PHE A 100 24.34 0.35 18.61
C PHE A 100 25.07 0.75 17.31
N ASN A 101 24.37 0.91 16.21
CA ASN A 101 24.90 1.05 14.85
C ASN A 101 25.76 -0.14 14.38
N ASN A 102 25.55 -1.33 14.94
CA ASN A 102 26.26 -2.53 14.53
C ASN A 102 26.00 -2.84 13.04
N VAL A 103 27.07 -3.21 12.35
CA VAL A 103 27.04 -3.64 10.95
C VAL A 103 26.78 -5.14 10.87
N TYR A 104 25.93 -5.55 9.95
CA TYR A 104 25.64 -6.96 9.70
C TYR A 104 25.56 -7.29 8.21
N SER A 105 25.77 -8.58 7.88
CA SER A 105 25.68 -9.06 6.51
C SER A 105 24.23 -9.20 6.08
N HIS A 106 23.90 -8.66 4.93
CA HIS A 106 22.58 -8.77 4.33
C HIS A 106 22.66 -8.64 2.82
N ASP A 107 22.30 -9.68 2.06
CA ASP A 107 22.34 -9.66 0.60
C ASP A 107 20.95 -9.47 0.01
N TRP A 108 20.65 -8.27 -0.45
CA TRP A 108 19.37 -7.97 -1.09
C TRP A 108 19.14 -8.74 -2.39
N ALA A 109 20.20 -9.18 -3.07
CA ALA A 109 20.05 -9.99 -4.28
C ALA A 109 19.43 -11.36 -3.99
N ILE A 110 19.66 -11.92 -2.78
CA ILE A 110 19.02 -13.17 -2.35
C ILE A 110 17.50 -12.95 -2.21
N THR A 111 17.09 -11.88 -1.53
CA THR A 111 15.67 -11.53 -1.37
C THR A 111 15.00 -11.29 -2.71
N ALA A 112 15.64 -10.50 -3.57
CA ALA A 112 15.14 -10.20 -4.91
C ALA A 112 14.97 -11.48 -5.74
N LYS A 113 15.97 -12.39 -5.71
CA LYS A 113 15.88 -13.66 -6.39
C LYS A 113 14.73 -14.53 -5.88
N LYS A 114 14.48 -14.56 -4.57
CA LYS A 114 13.36 -15.30 -3.99
C LYS A 114 12.00 -14.73 -4.45
N VAL A 115 11.85 -13.40 -4.55
CA VAL A 115 10.64 -12.79 -5.13
C VAL A 115 10.46 -13.24 -6.58
N LEU A 116 11.52 -13.23 -7.39
CA LEU A 116 11.45 -13.66 -8.79
C LEU A 116 11.06 -15.14 -8.92
N ASP A 117 11.71 -16.01 -8.17
CA ASP A 117 11.61 -17.46 -8.33
C ASP A 117 10.37 -18.05 -7.65
N LYS A 118 10.00 -17.54 -6.47
CA LYS A 118 9.00 -18.16 -5.59
C LYS A 118 7.67 -17.40 -5.50
N MET A 119 7.63 -16.13 -5.92
CA MET A 119 6.43 -15.29 -5.81
C MET A 119 5.99 -14.74 -7.18
N PRO A 120 5.55 -15.59 -8.11
CA PRO A 120 5.11 -15.12 -9.43
C PRO A 120 3.94 -14.13 -9.30
N GLY A 121 4.02 -13.01 -10.03
CA GLY A 121 2.98 -11.95 -9.98
C GLY A 121 3.10 -10.97 -8.83
N VAL A 122 4.13 -11.10 -7.97
CA VAL A 122 4.44 -10.12 -6.92
C VAL A 122 5.59 -9.23 -7.37
N ASP A 123 5.39 -7.92 -7.37
CA ASP A 123 6.46 -6.93 -7.59
C ASP A 123 7.13 -6.58 -6.25
N ALA A 124 8.37 -6.10 -6.30
CA ALA A 124 9.04 -5.64 -5.09
C ALA A 124 9.66 -4.26 -5.27
N MET A 125 9.66 -3.50 -4.17
CA MET A 125 10.25 -2.18 -4.08
C MET A 125 11.46 -2.23 -3.15
N TYR A 126 12.56 -1.60 -3.59
CA TYR A 126 13.80 -1.43 -2.83
C TYR A 126 14.10 0.05 -2.61
N ALA A 127 15.18 0.35 -1.89
CA ALA A 127 15.56 1.73 -1.57
C ALA A 127 16.95 2.09 -2.08
N PHE A 128 17.14 3.36 -2.47
CA PHE A 128 18.43 3.99 -2.61
C PHE A 128 18.88 4.58 -1.28
N GLN A 129 20.18 4.75 -1.09
CA GLN A 129 20.81 5.35 0.08
C GLN A 129 21.20 6.79 -0.23
N LEU A 130 20.65 7.74 0.52
CA LEU A 130 20.83 9.18 0.28
C LEU A 130 21.72 9.88 1.30
N THR A 131 22.11 9.23 2.40
CA THR A 131 23.01 9.82 3.43
C THR A 131 24.37 10.20 2.88
N GLY A 132 24.85 9.53 1.83
CA GLY A 132 26.21 9.66 1.31
C GLY A 132 27.21 8.72 1.98
N TYR A 133 26.73 7.80 2.81
CA TYR A 133 27.51 6.77 3.50
C TYR A 133 26.86 5.41 3.40
N ALA A 134 27.65 4.34 3.40
CA ALA A 134 27.18 2.96 3.47
C ALA A 134 28.11 2.11 4.35
N ALA A 135 27.60 1.01 4.89
CA ALA A 135 28.34 0.09 5.74
C ALA A 135 29.59 -0.46 5.05
N SER A 136 30.68 -0.56 5.77
CA SER A 136 31.98 -0.98 5.18
C SER A 136 32.67 -2.15 5.89
N SER A 137 32.47 -2.33 7.20
CA SER A 137 33.13 -3.38 8.00
C SER A 137 32.32 -3.76 9.22
N THR A 138 32.36 -5.03 9.60
CA THR A 138 31.84 -5.57 10.86
C THR A 138 32.88 -5.57 11.99
N ASP A 139 34.13 -5.22 11.71
CA ASP A 139 35.27 -5.37 12.68
C ASP A 139 35.14 -4.41 13.86
N TYR A 140 34.33 -3.38 13.72
CA TYR A 140 34.18 -2.33 14.72
C TYR A 140 32.83 -2.35 15.43
N ASN A 141 32.13 -3.46 15.34
CA ASN A 141 30.85 -3.64 16.04
C ASN A 141 31.06 -3.60 17.56
N PHE A 142 30.09 -3.06 18.26
CA PHE A 142 30.02 -3.16 19.72
C PHE A 142 29.71 -4.61 20.11
N PRO A 143 30.45 -5.23 21.03
CA PRO A 143 30.27 -6.63 21.41
C PRO A 143 29.07 -6.78 22.39
N ASP A 144 27.87 -6.44 21.95
CA ASP A 144 26.64 -6.34 22.72
C ASP A 144 26.28 -7.63 23.46
N TRP A 145 26.49 -8.79 22.83
CA TRP A 145 26.24 -10.08 23.45
C TRP A 145 27.19 -10.36 24.63
N ASN A 146 28.49 -10.10 24.47
CA ASN A 146 29.44 -10.27 25.54
C ASN A 146 29.17 -9.31 26.70
N TRP A 147 28.83 -8.06 26.37
CA TRP A 147 28.42 -7.07 27.36
C TRP A 147 27.25 -7.57 28.21
N LYS A 148 26.19 -8.08 27.57
CA LYS A 148 25.01 -8.63 28.28
C LYS A 148 25.39 -9.80 29.19
N GLN A 149 26.28 -10.69 28.76
CA GLN A 149 26.73 -11.80 29.58
C GLN A 149 27.49 -11.33 30.83
N GLU A 150 28.28 -10.27 30.74
CA GLU A 150 29.09 -9.71 31.83
C GLU A 150 28.25 -8.84 32.77
N HIS A 151 27.28 -8.08 32.27
CA HIS A 151 26.55 -7.05 33.03
C HIS A 151 25.06 -7.39 33.26
N GLY A 152 24.57 -8.49 32.72
CA GLY A 152 23.15 -8.94 32.90
C GLY A 152 22.13 -8.27 31.99
N SER A 153 22.42 -7.08 31.44
CA SER A 153 21.52 -6.33 30.55
C SER A 153 22.33 -5.65 29.43
N TYR A 154 21.66 -5.25 28.36
CA TYR A 154 22.27 -4.41 27.33
C TYR A 154 22.33 -2.96 27.81
N PRO A 155 23.33 -2.17 27.32
CA PRO A 155 23.28 -0.71 27.46
C PRO A 155 22.07 -0.10 26.75
N SER A 156 21.86 1.21 26.91
CA SER A 156 20.84 1.91 26.15
C SER A 156 21.05 1.76 24.64
N ARG A 157 20.02 1.32 23.93
CA ARG A 157 20.07 1.16 22.47
C ARG A 157 20.16 2.49 21.70
N ALA A 158 19.96 3.61 22.40
CA ALA A 158 20.15 4.95 21.84
C ALA A 158 21.63 5.37 21.72
N PHE A 159 22.58 4.53 22.17
CA PHE A 159 24.00 4.86 22.14
C PHE A 159 24.63 4.39 20.81
N ASP A 160 25.44 5.26 20.24
CA ASP A 160 26.24 4.98 19.04
C ASP A 160 27.56 4.34 19.48
N LEU A 161 27.58 3.01 19.63
CA LEU A 161 28.73 2.28 20.20
C LEU A 161 29.60 1.58 19.16
N ALA A 162 29.09 1.31 17.94
CA ALA A 162 29.98 0.83 16.87
C ALA A 162 31.04 1.86 16.54
N GLY A 163 32.26 1.41 16.17
CA GLY A 163 33.39 2.31 15.93
C GLY A 163 34.19 2.65 17.18
N GLY A 164 34.23 1.77 18.20
CA GLY A 164 34.98 1.95 19.43
C GLY A 164 34.34 2.92 20.42
N GLY A 165 33.02 2.97 20.45
CA GLY A 165 32.26 3.65 21.48
C GLY A 165 32.39 2.98 22.84
N GLU A 166 32.25 3.76 23.91
CA GLU A 166 32.39 3.33 25.30
C GLU A 166 31.17 3.77 26.11
N VAL A 167 30.74 2.92 27.02
CA VAL A 167 29.62 3.16 27.92
C VAL A 167 30.07 2.94 29.37
N SER A 168 29.43 3.60 30.33
CA SER A 168 29.67 3.40 31.77
C SER A 168 29.44 1.94 32.19
N GLU A 169 30.06 1.49 33.27
CA GLU A 169 29.96 0.12 33.77
C GLU A 169 28.51 -0.35 34.03
N ASP A 170 27.64 0.57 34.39
CA ASP A 170 26.19 0.31 34.57
C ASP A 170 25.39 0.33 33.27
N GLY A 171 25.98 0.70 32.12
CA GLY A 171 25.29 0.79 30.83
C GLY A 171 24.38 2.00 30.63
N GLU A 172 24.35 2.92 31.59
CA GLU A 172 23.37 4.01 31.60
C GLU A 172 23.89 5.32 30.97
N THR A 173 25.22 5.47 30.84
CA THR A 173 25.82 6.72 30.36
C THR A 173 26.80 6.44 29.20
N LEU A 174 26.57 7.14 28.07
CA LEU A 174 27.53 7.13 26.96
C LEU A 174 28.81 7.88 27.39
N VAL A 175 29.93 7.18 27.53
CA VAL A 175 31.23 7.75 27.88
C VAL A 175 31.92 8.32 26.65
N LYS A 176 31.84 7.59 25.53
CA LYS A 176 32.41 7.98 24.24
C LYS A 176 31.53 7.43 23.12
N ALA A 177 31.13 8.29 22.20
CA ALA A 177 30.46 7.83 20.96
C ALA A 177 31.48 7.11 20.06
N GLY A 178 30.98 6.17 19.26
CA GLY A 178 31.78 5.51 18.23
C GLY A 178 32.16 6.45 17.09
N ASP A 179 33.19 6.05 16.34
CA ASP A 179 33.62 6.75 15.14
C ASP A 179 33.03 6.07 13.91
N TYR A 180 32.03 6.71 13.28
CA TYR A 180 31.34 6.17 12.12
C TYR A 180 32.27 5.93 10.92
N THR A 181 33.40 6.62 10.80
CA THR A 181 34.33 6.46 9.68
C THR A 181 35.03 5.10 9.68
N LEU A 182 35.05 4.39 10.84
CA LEU A 182 35.63 3.07 10.95
C LEU A 182 34.74 1.95 10.37
N TYR A 183 33.43 2.16 10.31
CA TYR A 183 32.47 1.14 9.84
C TYR A 183 31.57 1.59 8.71
N ASN A 184 31.74 2.81 8.20
CA ASN A 184 31.11 3.29 6.98
C ASN A 184 32.17 3.74 5.95
N GLU A 185 31.76 3.80 4.70
CA GLU A 185 32.52 4.39 3.61
C GLU A 185 31.67 5.42 2.86
N GLU A 186 32.32 6.36 2.16
CA GLU A 186 31.60 7.32 1.29
C GLU A 186 30.77 6.59 0.23
N TRP A 187 29.53 7.01 0.06
CA TRP A 187 28.56 6.39 -0.83
C TRP A 187 27.85 7.43 -1.68
N PRO A 188 28.49 7.97 -2.71
CA PRO A 188 27.91 8.97 -3.59
C PRO A 188 26.75 8.38 -4.42
N ALA A 189 25.95 9.25 -5.05
CA ALA A 189 24.79 8.87 -5.84
C ALA A 189 25.08 7.80 -6.92
N ASP A 190 26.24 7.85 -7.58
CA ASP A 190 26.64 6.81 -8.54
C ASP A 190 26.85 5.44 -7.88
N SER A 191 27.27 5.41 -6.61
CA SER A 191 27.44 4.15 -5.87
C SER A 191 26.09 3.52 -5.54
N THR A 192 25.15 4.28 -4.99
CA THR A 192 23.83 3.72 -4.66
C THR A 192 23.06 3.29 -5.91
N VAL A 193 23.06 4.10 -6.97
CA VAL A 193 22.38 3.78 -8.23
C VAL A 193 23.02 2.60 -8.97
N GLY A 194 24.30 2.33 -8.73
CA GLY A 194 25.05 1.22 -9.33
C GLY A 194 24.45 -0.17 -9.09
N ILE A 195 23.59 -0.34 -8.08
CA ILE A 195 22.84 -1.59 -7.86
C ILE A 195 21.90 -1.92 -9.04
N VAL A 196 21.33 -0.92 -9.71
CA VAL A 196 20.39 -1.11 -10.83
C VAL A 196 21.07 -1.79 -12.02
N PRO A 197 22.16 -1.27 -12.62
CA PRO A 197 22.87 -1.96 -13.68
C PRO A 197 23.47 -3.28 -13.19
N TYR A 198 23.93 -3.37 -11.94
CA TYR A 198 24.43 -4.65 -11.39
C TYR A 198 23.35 -5.74 -11.43
N TRP A 199 22.12 -5.47 -10.98
CA TRP A 199 21.04 -6.43 -11.03
C TRP A 199 20.59 -6.74 -12.47
N ARG A 200 20.47 -5.71 -13.30
CA ARG A 200 20.03 -5.88 -14.69
C ARG A 200 21.07 -6.59 -15.55
N ASP A 201 22.32 -6.14 -15.49
CA ASP A 201 23.34 -6.51 -16.48
C ASP A 201 24.25 -7.67 -16.01
N GLU A 202 24.51 -7.80 -14.69
CA GLU A 202 25.33 -8.88 -14.14
C GLU A 202 24.48 -10.05 -13.64
N LEU A 203 23.46 -9.77 -12.78
CA LEU A 203 22.61 -10.81 -12.22
C LEU A 203 21.49 -11.24 -13.16
N LYS A 204 21.22 -10.48 -14.23
CA LYS A 204 20.15 -10.74 -15.21
C LYS A 204 18.75 -10.85 -14.59
N PHE A 205 18.50 -10.06 -13.57
CA PHE A 205 17.18 -9.99 -12.94
C PHE A 205 16.14 -9.35 -13.85
N ASP A 206 14.91 -9.80 -13.74
CA ASP A 206 13.77 -9.14 -14.38
C ASP A 206 13.44 -7.83 -13.66
N MET A 207 14.07 -6.75 -14.10
CA MET A 207 13.90 -5.43 -13.49
C MET A 207 12.46 -4.90 -13.59
N SER A 208 11.63 -5.45 -14.46
CA SER A 208 10.22 -5.06 -14.53
C SER A 208 9.45 -5.40 -13.25
N ARG A 209 9.95 -6.35 -12.45
CA ARG A 209 9.42 -6.74 -11.15
C ARG A 209 9.91 -5.81 -10.01
N PHE A 210 10.90 -4.97 -10.30
CA PHE A 210 11.55 -4.04 -9.37
C PHE A 210 11.50 -2.60 -9.88
N GLN A 211 10.36 -2.18 -10.43
CA GLN A 211 10.25 -0.84 -11.03
C GLN A 211 10.26 0.28 -9.99
N TYR A 212 9.76 0.03 -8.77
CA TYR A 212 9.62 1.03 -7.73
C TYR A 212 10.85 1.07 -6.82
N TRP A 213 11.38 2.26 -6.61
CA TRP A 213 12.54 2.51 -5.74
C TRP A 213 12.24 3.65 -4.78
N SER A 214 12.30 3.36 -3.49
CA SER A 214 12.24 4.37 -2.43
C SER A 214 13.46 5.26 -2.48
N MET A 215 13.24 6.56 -2.36
CA MET A 215 14.32 7.53 -2.23
C MET A 215 14.68 7.67 -0.74
N ASP A 216 15.30 6.60 -0.22
CA ASP A 216 15.62 6.36 1.17
C ASP A 216 14.40 6.13 2.09
N ASN A 217 14.56 6.28 3.38
CA ASN A 217 13.58 6.11 4.44
C ASN A 217 13.67 7.26 5.44
N GLU A 218 12.56 7.95 5.67
CA GLU A 218 12.35 8.92 6.76
C GLU A 218 13.50 9.92 6.94
N MET A 219 13.92 10.52 5.83
CA MET A 219 15.12 11.37 5.77
C MET A 219 15.11 12.52 6.78
N GLU A 220 13.94 13.07 7.06
CA GLU A 220 13.75 14.24 7.91
C GLU A 220 14.01 13.96 9.41
N ILE A 221 14.09 12.68 9.80
CA ILE A 221 14.40 12.27 11.18
C ILE A 221 15.79 11.64 11.34
N TRP A 222 16.66 11.71 10.34
CA TRP A 222 18.02 11.11 10.41
C TRP A 222 18.87 11.61 11.56
N ARG A 223 18.63 12.82 12.09
CA ARG A 223 19.29 13.27 13.32
C ARG A 223 19.06 12.35 14.52
N GLY A 224 17.92 11.63 14.53
CA GLY A 224 17.60 10.65 15.57
C GLY A 224 17.93 9.23 15.17
N THR A 225 17.63 8.82 13.92
CA THR A 225 17.82 7.45 13.46
C THR A 225 19.23 7.15 12.96
N HIS A 226 20.01 8.18 12.57
CA HIS A 226 21.40 8.06 12.10
C HIS A 226 22.27 9.16 12.73
N SER A 227 22.15 9.30 14.07
CA SER A 227 22.80 10.34 14.86
C SER A 227 24.32 10.31 14.80
N ASP A 228 24.89 9.13 14.59
CA ASP A 228 26.32 8.91 14.44
C ASP A 228 26.95 9.64 13.25
N LEU A 229 26.18 9.91 12.19
CA LEU A 229 26.69 10.55 10.96
C LEU A 229 26.81 12.09 11.06
N ASP A 230 26.24 12.73 12.07
CA ASP A 230 26.21 14.19 12.25
C ASP A 230 25.81 14.96 10.97
N LEU A 231 24.79 14.47 10.26
CA LEU A 231 24.34 15.07 9.00
C LEU A 231 23.66 16.42 9.23
N PRO A 232 23.88 17.42 8.36
CA PRO A 232 23.19 18.70 8.42
C PRO A 232 21.76 18.58 7.88
N VAL A 233 20.87 17.83 8.57
CA VAL A 233 19.50 17.53 8.13
C VAL A 233 18.68 18.82 8.05
N THR A 234 18.70 19.45 6.86
CA THR A 234 17.89 20.62 6.50
C THR A 234 17.07 20.30 5.24
N GLY A 235 16.04 21.09 4.97
CA GLY A 235 15.21 20.87 3.78
C GLY A 235 16.00 20.91 2.48
N ASP A 236 16.91 21.88 2.32
CA ASP A 236 17.74 21.99 1.12
C ASP A 236 18.70 20.80 1.00
N PHE A 237 19.39 20.40 2.09
CA PHE A 237 20.27 19.24 2.10
C PHE A 237 19.55 17.97 1.64
N LEU A 238 18.35 17.68 2.20
CA LEU A 238 17.60 16.48 1.87
C LEU A 238 17.13 16.49 0.41
N VAL A 239 16.66 17.64 -0.08
CA VAL A 239 16.21 17.79 -1.47
C VAL A 239 17.36 17.67 -2.45
N GLU A 240 18.52 18.24 -2.16
CA GLU A 240 19.74 18.12 -2.99
C GLU A 240 20.18 16.67 -3.15
N ARG A 241 20.22 15.91 -2.04
CA ARG A 241 20.50 14.47 -2.06
C ARG A 241 19.50 13.69 -2.91
N TYR A 242 18.20 13.97 -2.71
CA TYR A 242 17.14 13.37 -3.51
C TYR A 242 17.33 13.64 -5.00
N ILE A 243 17.53 14.89 -5.40
CA ILE A 243 17.66 15.31 -6.81
C ILE A 243 18.86 14.65 -7.47
N ASP A 244 20.00 14.58 -6.79
CA ASP A 244 21.22 13.98 -7.33
C ASP A 244 21.00 12.48 -7.62
N VAL A 245 20.52 11.72 -6.65
CA VAL A 245 20.21 10.29 -6.83
C VAL A 245 19.11 10.07 -7.87
N ALA A 246 18.05 10.89 -7.87
CA ALA A 246 16.95 10.76 -8.82
C ALA A 246 17.40 10.95 -10.27
N LYS A 247 18.25 11.94 -10.54
CA LYS A 247 18.83 12.17 -11.88
C LYS A 247 19.69 11.00 -12.33
N LYS A 248 20.55 10.49 -11.45
CA LYS A 248 21.41 9.33 -11.73
C LYS A 248 20.58 8.06 -11.99
N ALA A 249 19.58 7.79 -11.13
CA ALA A 249 18.69 6.65 -11.28
C ALA A 249 17.92 6.70 -12.61
N ARG A 250 17.37 7.86 -12.97
CA ARG A 250 16.66 8.04 -14.23
C ARG A 250 17.57 7.89 -15.45
N THR A 251 18.84 8.27 -15.33
CA THR A 251 19.85 8.08 -16.38
C THR A 251 20.21 6.60 -16.53
N ALA A 252 20.38 5.89 -15.43
CA ALA A 252 20.72 4.46 -15.42
C ALA A 252 19.55 3.58 -15.92
N TRP A 253 18.31 4.00 -15.64
CA TRP A 253 17.11 3.30 -16.07
C TRP A 253 15.94 4.27 -16.28
N LYS A 254 15.61 4.53 -17.55
CA LYS A 254 14.59 5.51 -17.94
C LYS A 254 13.21 5.21 -17.33
N ASP A 255 12.83 3.96 -17.21
CA ASP A 255 11.49 3.52 -16.79
C ASP A 255 11.37 3.25 -15.28
N ILE A 256 12.43 3.53 -14.50
CA ILE A 256 12.40 3.43 -13.04
C ILE A 256 11.29 4.31 -12.45
N LYS A 257 10.65 3.85 -11.39
CA LYS A 257 9.62 4.59 -10.65
C LYS A 257 10.18 5.03 -9.30
N LEU A 258 10.38 6.32 -9.13
CA LEU A 258 10.95 6.90 -7.90
C LEU A 258 9.83 7.29 -6.94
N THR A 259 9.91 6.82 -5.69
CA THR A 259 8.94 7.12 -4.64
C THR A 259 9.59 7.98 -3.56
N GLY A 260 8.90 9.02 -3.10
CA GLY A 260 9.41 9.92 -2.06
C GLY A 260 8.38 10.99 -1.66
N PRO A 261 8.64 11.73 -0.57
CA PRO A 261 9.85 11.74 0.27
C PRO A 261 9.97 10.61 1.30
N VAL A 262 8.98 9.71 1.43
CA VAL A 262 8.98 8.59 2.41
C VAL A 262 9.06 9.11 3.86
N VAL A 263 8.19 10.04 4.17
CA VAL A 263 8.19 10.78 5.44
C VAL A 263 7.67 9.93 6.62
N ALA A 264 8.25 10.10 7.80
CA ALA A 264 8.07 9.21 8.95
C ALA A 264 6.64 9.16 9.55
N ASN A 265 6.02 10.31 9.83
CA ASN A 265 4.71 10.36 10.47
C ASN A 265 4.07 11.75 10.34
N GLU A 266 2.91 11.94 10.94
CA GLU A 266 2.11 13.17 10.81
C GLU A 266 2.82 14.44 11.26
N TRP A 267 3.67 14.40 12.31
CA TRP A 267 4.46 15.56 12.72
C TRP A 267 5.40 16.00 11.60
N GLN A 268 6.06 15.05 10.97
CA GLN A 268 7.01 15.26 9.90
C GLN A 268 6.34 15.68 8.57
N TRP A 269 5.02 15.63 8.46
CA TRP A 269 4.38 16.24 7.27
C TRP A 269 4.69 17.72 7.14
N CYS A 270 4.94 18.40 8.26
CA CYS A 270 5.29 19.83 8.27
C CYS A 270 6.68 20.17 8.83
N HIS A 271 7.37 19.22 9.45
CA HIS A 271 8.61 19.48 10.17
C HIS A 271 9.75 18.56 9.72
N ILE A 272 10.97 19.08 9.81
CA ILE A 272 12.21 18.33 9.66
C ILE A 272 12.80 18.16 11.05
N SER A 273 13.20 16.94 11.45
CA SER A 273 13.57 16.54 12.81
C SER A 273 12.45 16.65 13.87
N ALA A 274 12.64 15.94 14.98
CA ALA A 274 11.53 15.57 15.87
C ALA A 274 11.11 16.60 16.94
N TYR A 275 11.88 17.66 17.23
CA TYR A 275 11.79 18.23 18.58
C TYR A 275 11.76 19.76 18.74
N ASN A 276 11.65 20.57 17.67
CA ASN A 276 11.37 21.99 17.85
C ASN A 276 10.53 22.62 16.73
N ASP A 277 9.80 23.67 17.08
CA ASP A 277 8.93 24.42 16.17
C ASP A 277 9.69 25.18 15.06
N GLU A 278 11.02 25.32 15.18
CA GLU A 278 11.87 25.99 14.19
C GLU A 278 12.30 25.07 13.04
N SER A 279 11.89 23.80 13.08
CA SER A 279 12.27 22.77 12.11
C SER A 279 11.56 22.84 10.77
N ARG A 280 10.83 23.92 10.49
CA ARG A 280 10.14 24.11 9.21
C ARG A 280 11.08 24.73 8.18
N PRO A 281 11.20 24.15 6.95
CA PRO A 281 12.06 24.70 5.93
C PRO A 281 11.53 26.06 5.42
N LYS A 282 12.46 26.92 4.99
CA LYS A 282 12.14 28.29 4.52
C LYS A 282 12.64 28.50 3.09
N ILE A 283 11.88 29.26 2.30
CA ILE A 283 12.30 29.83 1.01
C ILE A 283 12.06 31.34 1.10
N ASP A 284 13.10 32.13 0.89
CA ASP A 284 13.08 33.60 0.95
C ASP A 284 12.45 34.13 2.27
N GLY A 285 12.72 33.43 3.38
CA GLY A 285 12.21 33.78 4.71
C GLY A 285 10.78 33.29 5.00
N GLN A 286 10.05 32.78 4.02
CA GLN A 286 8.73 32.19 4.20
C GLN A 286 8.86 30.72 4.63
N GLU A 287 8.13 30.31 5.66
CA GLU A 287 8.05 28.94 6.13
C GLU A 287 7.07 28.10 5.32
N TYR A 288 7.43 26.84 5.08
CA TYR A 288 6.63 25.84 4.40
C TYR A 288 6.47 24.59 5.28
N CYS A 289 5.36 23.87 5.13
CA CYS A 289 5.33 22.47 5.53
C CYS A 289 6.39 21.68 4.77
N TRP A 290 7.04 20.69 5.40
CA TRP A 290 8.08 19.89 4.77
C TRP A 290 7.62 19.26 3.44
N LEU A 291 6.43 18.64 3.43
CA LEU A 291 5.89 18.00 2.22
C LEU A 291 5.62 19.03 1.10
N GLU A 292 5.18 20.24 1.42
CA GLU A 292 4.99 21.31 0.44
C GLU A 292 6.32 21.83 -0.10
N PHE A 293 7.30 22.06 0.78
CA PHE A 293 8.65 22.46 0.42
C PHE A 293 9.29 21.46 -0.55
N PHE A 294 9.26 20.17 -0.18
CA PHE A 294 9.73 19.08 -1.02
C PHE A 294 9.06 19.11 -2.39
N THR A 295 7.73 19.18 -2.43
CA THR A 295 6.96 19.20 -3.68
C THR A 295 7.40 20.34 -4.59
N LYS A 296 7.52 21.56 -4.04
CA LYS A 296 7.94 22.76 -4.77
C LYS A 296 9.35 22.60 -5.33
N LYS A 297 10.31 22.19 -4.51
CA LYS A 297 11.73 22.05 -4.92
C LYS A 297 11.92 20.95 -5.97
N ILE A 298 11.24 19.82 -5.84
CA ILE A 298 11.31 18.76 -6.85
C ILE A 298 10.68 19.20 -8.18
N ALA A 299 9.57 19.94 -8.15
CA ALA A 299 8.96 20.49 -9.36
C ALA A 299 9.90 21.47 -10.08
N GLU A 300 10.55 22.36 -9.33
CA GLU A 300 11.55 23.29 -9.87
C GLU A 300 12.74 22.55 -10.52
N ALA A 301 13.28 21.54 -9.84
CA ALA A 301 14.38 20.73 -10.32
C ALA A 301 14.01 19.89 -11.55
N GLN A 302 12.79 19.33 -11.58
CA GLN A 302 12.27 18.59 -12.72
C GLN A 302 12.12 19.51 -13.94
N LYS A 303 11.57 20.71 -13.74
CA LYS A 303 11.45 21.72 -14.80
C LYS A 303 12.82 22.16 -15.35
N ALA A 304 13.79 22.39 -14.46
CA ALA A 304 15.13 22.82 -14.83
C ALA A 304 15.92 21.74 -15.59
N SER A 305 15.75 20.45 -15.19
CA SER A 305 16.48 19.33 -15.81
C SER A 305 15.78 18.70 -17.01
N GLY A 306 14.47 18.91 -17.17
CA GLY A 306 13.63 18.21 -18.14
C GLY A 306 13.46 16.70 -17.85
N MET A 307 13.88 16.23 -16.66
CA MET A 307 13.81 14.82 -16.24
C MET A 307 12.70 14.64 -15.22
N LYS A 308 11.90 13.57 -15.35
CA LYS A 308 10.92 13.20 -14.32
C LYS A 308 11.65 12.69 -13.08
N LEU A 309 11.56 13.40 -11.94
CA LEU A 309 12.28 13.10 -10.71
C LEU A 309 11.42 12.43 -9.65
N LEU A 310 10.08 12.43 -9.79
CA LEU A 310 9.13 11.86 -8.86
C LEU A 310 8.01 11.16 -9.62
N ASP A 311 7.72 9.91 -9.30
CA ASP A 311 6.61 9.14 -9.87
C ASP A 311 5.49 8.89 -8.87
N VAL A 312 5.84 8.69 -7.59
CA VAL A 312 4.90 8.40 -6.53
C VAL A 312 5.25 9.24 -5.30
N PHE A 313 4.28 9.99 -4.81
CA PHE A 313 4.41 10.73 -3.54
C PHE A 313 4.09 9.78 -2.39
N ASP A 314 5.07 9.51 -1.56
CA ASP A 314 5.04 8.47 -0.54
C ASP A 314 5.16 9.05 0.86
N ILE A 315 4.27 8.62 1.76
CA ILE A 315 4.28 8.99 3.18
C ILE A 315 4.13 7.75 4.06
N HIS A 316 4.57 7.87 5.31
CA HIS A 316 4.20 6.97 6.40
C HIS A 316 3.20 7.65 7.32
N TRP A 317 2.43 6.84 8.03
CA TRP A 317 1.52 7.32 9.07
C TRP A 317 1.22 6.22 10.10
N TYR A 318 1.55 6.50 11.33
CA TYR A 318 1.33 5.60 12.46
C TYR A 318 0.34 6.25 13.44
N PRO A 319 -0.99 6.01 13.28
CA PRO A 319 -1.99 6.50 14.24
C PRO A 319 -1.77 5.88 15.62
N SER A 320 -2.05 6.64 16.67
CA SER A 320 -1.72 6.27 18.05
C SER A 320 -2.92 5.99 18.95
N GLU A 321 -4.13 6.41 18.53
CA GLU A 321 -5.35 6.21 19.29
C GLU A 321 -5.69 4.71 19.36
N LYS A 322 -6.18 4.27 20.54
CA LYS A 322 -6.48 2.85 20.77
C LYS A 322 -7.97 2.56 20.88
N ASP A 323 -8.79 3.59 20.98
CA ASP A 323 -10.22 3.39 21.09
C ASP A 323 -10.86 2.97 19.77
N TYR A 324 -11.93 2.19 19.86
CA TYR A 324 -12.63 1.61 18.72
C TYR A 324 -13.12 2.68 17.72
N GLU A 325 -13.72 3.76 18.23
CA GLU A 325 -14.28 4.83 17.40
C GLU A 325 -13.21 5.51 16.56
N SER A 326 -12.06 5.84 17.14
CA SER A 326 -10.93 6.44 16.44
C SER A 326 -10.40 5.51 15.35
N ARG A 327 -10.20 4.22 15.66
CA ARG A 327 -9.71 3.23 14.70
C ARG A 327 -10.63 3.06 13.50
N MET A 328 -11.93 3.00 13.73
CA MET A 328 -12.93 2.87 12.65
C MET A 328 -12.97 4.09 11.74
N ASN A 329 -12.41 5.24 12.17
CA ASN A 329 -12.39 6.48 11.42
C ASN A 329 -11.01 6.90 10.90
N TRP A 330 -9.92 6.19 11.21
CA TRP A 330 -8.56 6.55 10.77
C TRP A 330 -8.44 6.74 9.25
N HIS A 331 -9.07 5.88 8.44
CA HIS A 331 -9.05 6.00 6.98
C HIS A 331 -9.52 7.36 6.45
N ARG A 332 -10.38 8.07 7.21
CA ARG A 332 -10.89 9.41 6.85
C ARG A 332 -9.83 10.51 6.90
N VAL A 333 -8.75 10.29 7.69
CA VAL A 333 -7.61 11.23 7.77
C VAL A 333 -6.96 11.45 6.42
N LEU A 334 -7.04 10.48 5.51
CA LEU A 334 -6.37 10.54 4.21
C LEU A 334 -7.09 11.50 3.24
N PHE A 335 -8.41 11.41 3.11
CA PHE A 335 -9.15 12.12 2.05
C PHE A 335 -10.37 12.93 2.53
N ASP A 336 -10.93 12.65 3.72
CA ASP A 336 -12.14 13.32 4.16
C ASP A 336 -11.87 14.72 4.71
N THR A 337 -12.25 15.73 3.94
CA THR A 337 -12.07 17.15 4.31
C THR A 337 -12.99 17.61 5.45
N THR A 338 -13.94 16.78 5.88
CA THR A 338 -14.90 17.11 6.96
C THR A 338 -14.52 16.50 8.29
N TYR A 339 -13.68 15.45 8.30
CA TYR A 339 -13.32 14.70 9.50
C TYR A 339 -12.30 15.45 10.36
N TYR A 340 -12.59 15.53 11.65
CA TYR A 340 -11.69 16.07 12.68
C TYR A 340 -10.94 14.93 13.36
N TYR A 341 -9.64 14.88 13.15
CA TYR A 341 -8.74 13.90 13.76
C TYR A 341 -8.06 14.50 14.99
N LYS A 342 -8.20 13.87 16.15
CA LYS A 342 -7.65 14.37 17.43
C LYS A 342 -6.12 14.33 17.46
N GLY A 343 -5.51 13.32 16.81
CA GLY A 343 -4.06 13.14 16.70
C GLY A 343 -3.33 14.15 15.81
N GLY A 344 -3.99 14.89 14.95
CA GLY A 344 -3.45 15.69 13.83
C GLY A 344 -2.40 16.77 14.16
N ASN A 345 -1.36 16.42 14.91
CA ASN A 345 -0.33 17.34 15.43
C ASN A 345 0.44 18.07 14.31
N GLY A 346 0.90 17.35 13.28
CA GLY A 346 1.69 17.94 12.20
C GLY A 346 0.91 19.00 11.42
N ILE A 347 -0.35 18.75 11.15
CA ILE A 347 -1.22 19.64 10.37
C ILE A 347 -1.64 20.89 11.17
N ARG A 348 -1.62 20.85 12.49
CA ARG A 348 -1.87 22.05 13.32
C ARG A 348 -0.95 23.21 12.97
N CYS A 349 0.24 22.90 12.50
CA CYS A 349 1.26 23.88 12.14
C CYS A 349 1.28 24.23 10.65
N ALA A 350 0.39 23.67 9.82
CA ALA A 350 0.39 23.86 8.37
C ALA A 350 0.18 25.32 7.91
N THR A 351 -0.43 26.15 8.74
CA THR A 351 -0.74 27.56 8.45
C THR A 351 0.26 28.56 9.05
N GLY A 352 1.44 28.12 9.49
CA GLY A 352 2.52 28.98 9.98
C GLY A 352 2.65 29.01 11.49
N LYS A 353 1.57 29.05 12.25
CA LYS A 353 1.58 28.97 13.72
C LYS A 353 0.88 27.71 14.17
N CYS A 354 1.50 26.99 15.12
CA CYS A 354 0.84 25.87 15.77
C CYS A 354 -0.28 26.38 16.67
N ASP A 355 -1.51 26.02 16.36
CA ASP A 355 -2.65 26.29 17.23
C ASP A 355 -2.90 25.11 18.16
N TRP A 356 -2.51 25.26 19.42
CA TRP A 356 -2.67 24.25 20.46
C TRP A 356 -3.89 24.52 21.37
N SER A 357 -4.66 25.58 21.08
CA SER A 357 -5.74 26.04 21.94
C SER A 357 -6.93 25.10 22.03
N ASP A 358 -7.10 24.22 21.05
CA ASP A 358 -8.24 23.30 20.97
C ASP A 358 -7.83 21.86 20.66
N LYS A 359 -7.15 21.23 21.60
CA LYS A 359 -6.70 19.83 21.45
C LYS A 359 -7.85 18.84 21.38
N GLU A 360 -9.01 19.15 21.96
CA GLU A 360 -10.15 18.24 22.02
C GLU A 360 -10.93 18.16 20.69
N LYS A 361 -10.98 19.25 19.94
CA LYS A 361 -11.68 19.26 18.65
C LYS A 361 -10.94 18.55 17.52
N GLY A 362 -9.62 18.37 17.65
CA GLY A 362 -8.80 17.81 16.60
C GLY A 362 -8.64 18.73 15.38
N TYR A 363 -8.09 18.20 14.31
CA TYR A 363 -7.82 18.93 13.07
C TYR A 363 -8.26 18.14 11.84
N ARG A 364 -8.63 18.86 10.79
CA ARG A 364 -8.94 18.29 9.49
C ARG A 364 -7.65 18.03 8.74
N SER A 365 -7.16 16.79 8.78
CA SER A 365 -5.87 16.42 8.18
C SER A 365 -5.98 16.28 6.66
N TYR A 366 -6.87 15.46 6.14
CA TYR A 366 -7.08 15.17 4.71
C TYR A 366 -5.77 15.27 3.91
N ILE A 367 -4.75 14.53 4.40
CA ILE A 367 -3.35 14.74 3.97
C ILE A 367 -3.15 14.49 2.47
N PHE A 368 -3.77 13.47 1.89
CA PHE A 368 -3.61 13.19 0.47
C PHE A 368 -4.31 14.23 -0.43
N VAL A 369 -5.39 14.85 0.06
CA VAL A 369 -6.00 16.00 -0.64
C VAL A 369 -5.06 17.20 -0.63
N ARG A 370 -4.36 17.46 0.49
CA ARG A 370 -3.35 18.53 0.59
C ARG A 370 -2.19 18.28 -0.36
N ILE A 371 -1.65 17.06 -0.35
CA ILE A 371 -0.56 16.65 -1.25
C ILE A 371 -0.99 16.83 -2.72
N ASN A 372 -2.17 16.37 -3.10
CA ASN A 372 -2.66 16.56 -4.47
C ASN A 372 -2.76 18.04 -4.86
N ARG A 373 -3.23 18.92 -3.94
CA ARG A 373 -3.27 20.36 -4.19
C ARG A 373 -1.87 20.94 -4.42
N TRP A 374 -0.86 20.54 -3.65
CA TRP A 374 0.53 20.97 -3.85
C TRP A 374 1.10 20.41 -5.15
N LEU A 375 0.81 19.15 -5.48
CA LEU A 375 1.21 18.55 -6.75
C LEU A 375 0.59 19.31 -7.93
N GLU A 376 -0.70 19.59 -7.91
CA GLU A 376 -1.37 20.39 -8.96
C GLU A 376 -0.80 21.83 -9.04
N GLN A 377 -0.52 22.46 -7.90
CA GLN A 377 0.02 23.81 -7.83
C GLN A 377 1.40 23.92 -8.45
N TYR A 378 2.31 22.98 -8.17
CA TYR A 378 3.72 23.11 -8.56
C TYR A 378 4.07 22.32 -9.84
N PHE A 379 3.42 21.21 -10.11
CA PHE A 379 3.65 20.39 -11.32
C PHE A 379 2.58 20.60 -12.41
N GLY A 380 1.42 21.17 -12.07
CA GLY A 380 0.27 21.30 -12.97
C GLY A 380 -0.68 20.09 -12.86
N LYS A 381 -1.91 20.24 -13.40
CA LYS A 381 -2.99 19.26 -13.25
C LYS A 381 -2.67 17.87 -13.82
N ASP A 382 -1.88 17.82 -14.90
CA ASP A 382 -1.55 16.58 -15.61
C ASP A 382 -0.20 15.98 -15.17
N HIS A 383 0.20 16.20 -13.90
CA HIS A 383 1.50 15.80 -13.37
C HIS A 383 1.77 14.28 -13.40
N GLY A 384 0.73 13.46 -13.34
CA GLY A 384 0.83 12.01 -13.40
C GLY A 384 1.54 11.35 -12.20
N ILE A 385 1.83 12.11 -11.12
CA ILE A 385 2.40 11.59 -9.87
C ILE A 385 1.28 10.92 -9.08
N LYS A 386 1.53 9.71 -8.59
CA LYS A 386 0.59 8.92 -7.78
C LYS A 386 0.89 9.08 -6.29
N LEU A 387 -0.02 8.56 -5.44
CA LEU A 387 0.14 8.58 -3.99
C LEU A 387 0.49 7.18 -3.47
N ALA A 388 1.20 7.12 -2.35
CA ALA A 388 1.50 5.89 -1.62
C ALA A 388 1.47 6.10 -0.10
N LEU A 389 1.14 5.02 0.61
CA LEU A 389 1.36 4.87 2.05
C LEU A 389 2.15 3.57 2.24
N THR A 390 3.48 3.69 2.46
CA THR A 390 4.35 2.53 2.46
C THR A 390 4.70 2.01 3.85
N GLU A 391 4.34 2.74 4.90
CA GLU A 391 4.35 2.24 6.27
C GLU A 391 3.15 2.73 7.08
N THR A 392 2.59 1.81 7.85
CA THR A 392 1.59 2.03 8.90
C THR A 392 1.50 0.80 9.77
N SER A 393 0.91 0.92 10.95
CA SER A 393 0.52 -0.22 11.79
C SER A 393 -0.96 -0.11 12.14
N LEU A 394 -1.75 -1.10 11.71
CA LEU A 394 -3.20 -1.15 11.88
C LEU A 394 -3.65 -2.27 12.80
N ILE A 395 -2.70 -2.97 13.45
CA ILE A 395 -2.95 -4.15 14.28
C ILE A 395 -3.67 -3.76 15.57
N ASP A 396 -4.64 -4.56 15.95
CA ASP A 396 -5.33 -4.55 17.23
C ASP A 396 -5.29 -5.94 17.86
N GLU A 397 -5.59 -6.04 19.15
CA GLU A 397 -5.76 -7.32 19.85
C GLU A 397 -6.99 -8.09 19.34
N ASP A 398 -8.02 -7.38 18.86
CA ASP A 398 -9.18 -7.98 18.19
C ASP A 398 -8.90 -8.07 16.67
N PRO A 399 -8.76 -9.28 16.09
CA PRO A 399 -8.52 -9.46 14.67
C PRO A 399 -9.59 -8.84 13.76
N MET A 400 -10.86 -8.75 14.26
CA MET A 400 -11.91 -8.08 13.49
C MET A 400 -11.74 -6.57 13.46
N VAL A 401 -11.23 -5.94 14.52
CA VAL A 401 -10.88 -4.51 14.52
C VAL A 401 -9.74 -4.25 13.54
N THR A 402 -8.73 -5.11 13.53
CA THR A 402 -7.66 -5.08 12.51
C THR A 402 -8.22 -5.19 11.10
N ALA A 403 -9.07 -6.20 10.84
CA ALA A 403 -9.68 -6.44 9.53
C ALA A 403 -10.50 -5.24 9.04
N LEU A 404 -11.39 -4.69 9.89
CA LEU A 404 -12.25 -3.54 9.57
C LEU A 404 -11.43 -2.28 9.28
N THR A 405 -10.40 -2.02 10.08
CA THR A 405 -9.49 -0.88 9.87
C THR A 405 -8.77 -1.03 8.54
N TYR A 406 -8.19 -2.20 8.28
CA TYR A 406 -7.45 -2.48 7.06
C TYR A 406 -8.35 -2.43 5.81
N ALA A 407 -9.56 -3.00 5.86
CA ALA A 407 -10.55 -2.92 4.79
C ALA A 407 -10.93 -1.46 4.46
N SER A 408 -11.10 -0.64 5.50
CA SER A 408 -11.41 0.77 5.35
C SER A 408 -10.28 1.54 4.65
N PHE A 409 -9.02 1.22 4.96
CA PHE A 409 -7.85 1.80 4.28
C PHE A 409 -7.79 1.37 2.80
N ILE A 410 -7.85 0.06 2.53
CA ILE A 410 -7.82 -0.45 1.14
C ILE A 410 -8.93 0.19 0.32
N GLY A 411 -10.18 0.16 0.81
CA GLY A 411 -11.32 0.69 0.09
C GLY A 411 -11.21 2.19 -0.17
N THR A 412 -10.83 2.97 0.84
CA THR A 412 -10.61 4.43 0.68
C THR A 412 -9.51 4.73 -0.33
N MET A 413 -8.41 3.97 -0.30
CA MET A 413 -7.31 4.14 -1.26
C MET A 413 -7.70 3.71 -2.66
N GLN A 414 -8.45 2.62 -2.80
CA GLN A 414 -9.05 2.17 -4.07
C GLN A 414 -9.91 3.27 -4.69
N ASP A 415 -10.78 3.87 -3.89
CA ASP A 415 -11.71 4.91 -4.33
C ASP A 415 -11.01 6.20 -4.78
N ASN A 416 -9.82 6.45 -4.30
CA ASN A 416 -9.04 7.65 -4.60
C ASN A 416 -7.81 7.41 -5.48
N GLY A 417 -7.66 6.22 -6.06
CA GLY A 417 -6.62 5.90 -7.05
C GLY A 417 -5.20 5.96 -6.49
N VAL A 418 -5.02 5.64 -5.19
CA VAL A 418 -3.70 5.46 -4.57
C VAL A 418 -2.97 4.32 -5.26
N ALA A 419 -1.68 4.45 -5.49
CA ALA A 419 -0.91 3.48 -6.26
C ALA A 419 -0.33 2.34 -5.41
N ILE A 420 0.18 2.64 -4.21
CA ILE A 420 0.90 1.66 -3.38
C ILE A 420 0.41 1.77 -1.94
N PHE A 421 0.16 0.60 -1.32
CA PHE A 421 -0.12 0.49 0.10
C PHE A 421 0.59 -0.74 0.67
N THR A 422 1.56 -0.53 1.56
CA THR A 422 2.39 -1.60 2.14
C THR A 422 2.53 -1.42 3.66
N PRO A 423 1.54 -1.84 4.48
CA PRO A 423 1.66 -1.78 5.93
C PRO A 423 2.95 -2.42 6.43
N TRP A 424 3.59 -1.81 7.45
CA TRP A 424 4.80 -2.33 8.07
C TRP A 424 4.53 -3.59 8.87
N SER A 425 3.60 -3.50 9.81
CA SER A 425 3.22 -4.61 10.66
C SER A 425 2.03 -5.39 10.06
N TRP A 426 2.07 -6.72 10.21
CA TRP A 426 1.02 -7.62 9.75
C TRP A 426 0.54 -8.51 10.89
N GLY A 427 -0.78 -8.65 11.00
CA GLY A 427 -1.47 -9.46 11.99
C GLY A 427 -2.70 -10.15 11.43
N ASP A 428 -3.34 -10.91 12.31
CA ASP A 428 -4.57 -11.64 11.99
C ASP A 428 -5.67 -10.69 11.52
N GLY A 429 -6.43 -11.11 10.53
CA GLY A 429 -7.46 -10.29 9.88
C GLY A 429 -6.98 -9.51 8.65
N MET A 430 -5.67 -9.27 8.49
CA MET A 430 -5.16 -8.53 7.33
C MET A 430 -5.08 -9.40 6.07
N TYR A 431 -4.64 -10.64 6.18
CA TYR A 431 -4.58 -11.57 5.04
C TYR A 431 -5.99 -11.87 4.50
N GLU A 432 -6.94 -12.14 5.39
CA GLU A 432 -8.34 -12.40 5.05
C GLU A 432 -8.96 -11.20 4.36
N THR A 433 -8.68 -10.01 4.85
CA THR A 433 -9.17 -8.76 4.27
C THR A 433 -8.61 -8.55 2.85
N VAL A 434 -7.30 -8.66 2.67
CA VAL A 434 -6.71 -8.46 1.33
C VAL A 434 -7.16 -9.54 0.36
N HIS A 435 -7.41 -10.78 0.85
CA HIS A 435 -7.98 -11.86 0.04
C HIS A 435 -9.33 -11.46 -0.56
N LEU A 436 -10.24 -10.88 0.22
CA LEU A 436 -11.52 -10.41 -0.29
C LEU A 436 -11.35 -9.35 -1.39
N PHE A 437 -10.51 -8.36 -1.17
CA PHE A 437 -10.30 -7.27 -2.14
C PHE A 437 -9.52 -7.73 -3.37
N SER A 438 -8.46 -8.51 -3.20
CA SER A 438 -7.57 -8.92 -4.29
C SER A 438 -8.12 -10.06 -5.13
N ARG A 439 -8.80 -11.05 -4.51
CA ARG A 439 -9.28 -12.25 -5.21
C ARG A 439 -10.67 -12.10 -5.77
N TYR A 440 -11.52 -11.34 -5.11
CA TYR A 440 -12.92 -11.15 -5.52
C TYR A 440 -13.20 -9.75 -6.08
N GLY A 441 -12.30 -8.78 -5.87
CA GLY A 441 -12.36 -7.50 -6.54
C GLY A 441 -11.96 -7.58 -8.02
N HIS A 442 -12.32 -6.55 -8.76
CA HIS A 442 -12.03 -6.40 -10.18
C HIS A 442 -11.05 -5.27 -10.46
N ALA A 443 -10.61 -5.12 -11.70
CA ALA A 443 -9.55 -4.18 -12.06
C ALA A 443 -9.98 -2.70 -12.07
N ASN A 444 -11.28 -2.41 -12.11
CA ASN A 444 -11.77 -1.04 -12.19
C ASN A 444 -12.72 -0.73 -11.04
N ARG A 445 -12.41 0.32 -10.32
CA ARG A 445 -13.30 0.91 -9.32
C ARG A 445 -14.45 1.63 -10.01
N VAL A 446 -15.65 1.56 -9.43
CA VAL A 446 -16.81 2.37 -9.79
C VAL A 446 -17.35 3.08 -8.56
N GLN A 447 -18.14 4.14 -8.75
CA GLN A 447 -18.62 4.96 -7.65
C GLN A 447 -19.64 4.22 -6.79
N SER A 448 -19.39 4.22 -5.49
CA SER A 448 -20.34 3.80 -4.45
C SER A 448 -20.59 4.98 -3.51
N VAL A 449 -21.83 5.13 -3.05
CA VAL A 449 -22.21 6.15 -2.07
C VAL A 449 -23.10 5.51 -1.01
N SER A 450 -22.72 5.63 0.24
CA SER A 450 -23.49 5.21 1.41
C SER A 450 -24.09 6.44 2.11
N THR A 451 -25.34 6.36 2.54
CA THR A 451 -25.98 7.43 3.33
C THR A 451 -25.41 7.54 4.75
N ASN A 452 -24.69 6.51 5.22
CA ASN A 452 -23.97 6.52 6.49
C ASN A 452 -22.61 5.83 6.34
N ASP A 453 -21.72 6.46 5.59
CA ASP A 453 -20.41 5.90 5.25
C ASP A 453 -19.50 5.69 6.47
N SER A 454 -19.65 6.47 7.54
CA SER A 454 -18.90 6.25 8.77
C SER A 454 -19.26 4.94 9.46
N LEU A 455 -20.48 4.45 9.30
CA LEU A 455 -20.96 3.19 9.89
C LEU A 455 -20.83 2.02 8.92
N VAL A 456 -21.32 2.19 7.67
CA VAL A 456 -21.24 1.19 6.61
C VAL A 456 -20.70 1.84 5.35
N SER A 457 -19.48 1.49 4.97
CA SER A 457 -18.91 1.85 3.67
C SER A 457 -19.18 0.76 2.64
N ALA A 458 -19.21 1.14 1.36
CA ALA A 458 -19.28 0.24 0.24
C ALA A 458 -18.22 0.59 -0.79
N TYR A 459 -17.41 -0.39 -1.18
CA TYR A 459 -16.31 -0.25 -2.14
C TYR A 459 -16.59 -1.16 -3.33
N SER A 460 -16.80 -0.58 -4.50
CA SER A 460 -17.25 -1.32 -5.67
C SER A 460 -16.19 -1.41 -6.76
N SER A 461 -16.13 -2.57 -7.40
CA SER A 461 -15.25 -2.81 -8.54
C SER A 461 -15.93 -3.68 -9.60
N ILE A 462 -15.56 -3.44 -10.87
CA ILE A 462 -16.21 -4.05 -12.03
C ILE A 462 -15.17 -4.57 -13.03
N THR A 463 -15.52 -5.63 -13.75
CA THR A 463 -14.71 -6.12 -14.87
C THR A 463 -14.68 -5.11 -16.02
N ALA A 464 -13.66 -5.19 -16.88
CA ALA A 464 -13.58 -4.35 -18.08
C ALA A 464 -14.72 -4.61 -19.07
N LYS A 465 -15.37 -5.78 -19.00
CA LYS A 465 -16.54 -6.10 -19.84
C LYS A 465 -17.86 -5.56 -19.26
N GLY A 466 -17.85 -5.18 -17.98
CA GLY A 466 -19.08 -4.79 -17.29
C GLY A 466 -20.00 -5.97 -16.91
N ASP A 467 -19.53 -7.20 -17.03
CA ASP A 467 -20.31 -8.43 -16.81
C ASP A 467 -20.25 -8.96 -15.37
N SER A 468 -19.37 -8.43 -14.55
CA SER A 468 -19.26 -8.80 -13.14
C SER A 468 -18.91 -7.59 -12.26
N LEU A 469 -19.68 -7.42 -11.19
CA LEU A 469 -19.56 -6.34 -10.21
C LEU A 469 -19.37 -6.95 -8.83
N THR A 470 -18.36 -6.49 -8.09
CA THR A 470 -18.19 -6.82 -6.68
C THR A 470 -18.41 -5.57 -5.85
N VAL A 471 -19.23 -5.68 -4.80
CA VAL A 471 -19.44 -4.64 -3.79
C VAL A 471 -18.97 -5.17 -2.45
N ILE A 472 -17.94 -4.54 -1.86
CA ILE A 472 -17.43 -4.91 -0.54
C ILE A 472 -17.97 -3.93 0.49
N PHE A 473 -18.82 -4.41 1.38
CA PHE A 473 -19.36 -3.65 2.50
C PHE A 473 -18.48 -3.82 3.72
N VAL A 474 -18.22 -2.73 4.43
CA VAL A 474 -17.53 -2.72 5.71
C VAL A 474 -18.48 -2.19 6.77
N ASN A 475 -19.05 -3.07 7.59
CA ASN A 475 -19.94 -2.72 8.69
C ASN A 475 -19.12 -2.53 9.97
N ARG A 476 -19.01 -1.29 10.44
CA ARG A 476 -18.28 -0.89 11.63
C ARG A 476 -19.14 -0.83 12.89
N ALA A 477 -20.43 -1.20 12.81
CA ALA A 477 -21.27 -1.30 14.01
C ALA A 477 -20.71 -2.38 14.95
N GLU A 478 -20.44 -2.00 16.19
CA GLU A 478 -19.80 -2.91 17.15
C GLU A 478 -20.71 -4.07 17.57
N LYS A 479 -22.01 -3.81 17.74
CA LYS A 479 -22.97 -4.76 18.35
C LYS A 479 -24.17 -5.05 17.48
N ASP A 480 -24.54 -4.13 16.60
CA ASP A 480 -25.80 -4.18 15.88
C ASP A 480 -25.61 -4.53 14.42
N ALA A 481 -26.40 -5.46 13.92
CA ALA A 481 -26.50 -5.70 12.49
C ALA A 481 -27.09 -4.48 11.78
N GLN A 482 -26.69 -4.24 10.53
CA GLN A 482 -27.15 -3.08 9.76
C GLN A 482 -27.94 -3.53 8.53
N ASP A 483 -29.15 -3.03 8.42
CA ASP A 483 -29.96 -3.24 7.22
C ASP A 483 -29.52 -2.28 6.13
N VAL A 484 -29.16 -2.83 4.98
CA VAL A 484 -28.67 -2.08 3.82
C VAL A 484 -29.63 -2.29 2.64
N GLN A 485 -29.92 -1.20 1.93
CA GLN A 485 -30.62 -1.21 0.67
C GLN A 485 -29.66 -0.75 -0.43
N LEU A 486 -29.15 -1.71 -1.22
CA LEU A 486 -28.27 -1.44 -2.36
C LEU A 486 -29.12 -1.14 -3.60
N LYS A 487 -28.87 0.03 -4.22
CA LYS A 487 -29.44 0.44 -5.51
C LYS A 487 -28.34 0.40 -6.57
N LEU A 488 -28.62 -0.30 -7.68
CA LEU A 488 -27.71 -0.42 -8.81
C LEU A 488 -28.17 0.50 -9.95
N ALA A 489 -27.26 1.28 -10.47
CA ALA A 489 -27.48 2.10 -11.66
C ALA A 489 -26.58 1.61 -12.80
N ASN A 490 -27.14 1.46 -13.99
CA ASN A 490 -26.46 1.00 -15.20
C ASN A 490 -25.86 -0.43 -15.10
N PHE A 491 -26.37 -1.27 -14.19
CA PHE A 491 -26.00 -2.67 -14.04
C PHE A 491 -27.24 -3.53 -13.79
N ASP A 492 -27.49 -4.46 -14.67
CA ASP A 492 -28.63 -5.37 -14.68
C ASP A 492 -28.18 -6.68 -14.01
N ALA A 493 -28.28 -6.75 -12.70
CA ALA A 493 -27.75 -7.89 -11.95
C ALA A 493 -28.64 -9.13 -12.13
N ASP A 494 -28.03 -10.29 -12.36
CA ASP A 494 -28.70 -11.57 -12.27
C ASP A 494 -29.27 -11.78 -10.86
N LEU A 495 -30.40 -12.48 -10.75
CA LEU A 495 -31.03 -12.78 -9.47
C LEU A 495 -30.22 -13.78 -8.62
N LYS A 496 -29.27 -14.46 -9.20
CA LYS A 496 -28.35 -15.37 -8.51
C LYS A 496 -27.05 -14.65 -8.22
N PHE A 497 -26.78 -14.39 -6.96
CA PHE A 497 -25.53 -13.79 -6.49
C PHE A 497 -24.99 -14.53 -5.28
N LYS A 498 -23.73 -14.29 -4.97
CA LYS A 498 -23.05 -14.85 -3.80
C LYS A 498 -22.62 -13.74 -2.86
N THR A 499 -22.58 -14.07 -1.57
CA THR A 499 -21.93 -13.23 -0.56
C THR A 499 -20.83 -14.03 0.14
N LEU A 500 -19.73 -13.34 0.46
CA LEU A 500 -18.65 -13.87 1.30
C LEU A 500 -18.52 -12.92 2.48
N THR A 501 -18.68 -13.43 3.69
CA THR A 501 -18.65 -12.59 4.90
C THR A 501 -17.50 -12.99 5.81
N LEU A 502 -16.63 -12.04 6.10
CA LEU A 502 -15.59 -12.13 7.11
C LEU A 502 -16.13 -11.58 8.43
N GLN A 503 -16.22 -12.42 9.46
CA GLN A 503 -16.71 -12.09 10.80
C GLN A 503 -16.16 -13.06 11.83
N ASN A 504 -16.16 -12.66 13.11
CA ASN A 504 -15.83 -13.53 14.24
C ASN A 504 -14.44 -14.21 14.14
N LEU A 505 -13.44 -13.50 13.60
CA LEU A 505 -12.06 -13.99 13.56
C LEU A 505 -11.56 -14.29 14.98
N LYS A 506 -10.83 -15.39 15.13
CA LYS A 506 -10.35 -15.88 16.42
C LYS A 506 -8.84 -15.69 16.64
N GLY A 507 -8.17 -14.98 15.74
CA GLY A 507 -6.72 -14.81 15.80
C GLY A 507 -5.95 -16.01 15.24
N GLU A 508 -6.55 -16.74 14.31
CA GLU A 508 -5.91 -17.85 13.59
C GLU A 508 -5.19 -17.31 12.37
N THR A 509 -3.95 -17.75 12.15
CA THR A 509 -3.20 -17.33 10.96
C THR A 509 -3.88 -17.85 9.70
N PHE A 510 -4.09 -16.96 8.75
CA PHE A 510 -4.67 -17.32 7.45
C PHE A 510 -3.74 -18.25 6.66
N VAL A 511 -4.23 -19.44 6.35
CA VAL A 511 -3.50 -20.44 5.55
C VAL A 511 -4.19 -20.66 4.20
N SER A 512 -5.52 -20.81 4.18
CA SER A 512 -6.33 -21.05 3.00
C SER A 512 -7.73 -20.48 3.20
N HIS A 513 -8.35 -19.94 2.15
CA HIS A 513 -9.73 -19.47 2.21
C HIS A 513 -10.76 -20.58 2.47
N THR A 514 -10.40 -21.84 2.25
CA THR A 514 -11.27 -22.99 2.56
C THR A 514 -11.28 -23.34 4.03
N ASP A 515 -10.24 -22.92 4.78
CA ASP A 515 -10.03 -23.30 6.18
C ASP A 515 -10.20 -22.12 7.15
N ASN A 516 -10.53 -20.93 6.65
CA ASN A 516 -10.71 -19.73 7.46
C ASN A 516 -12.18 -19.32 7.60
N ALA A 517 -12.42 -18.22 8.30
CA ALA A 517 -13.75 -17.70 8.60
C ALA A 517 -14.51 -17.08 7.41
N LEU A 518 -14.03 -17.27 6.18
CA LEU A 518 -14.77 -16.86 4.97
C LEU A 518 -15.87 -17.89 4.71
N GLU A 519 -17.03 -17.62 5.24
CA GLU A 519 -18.22 -18.42 4.96
C GLU A 519 -18.87 -17.97 3.66
N GLU A 520 -19.16 -18.93 2.75
CA GLU A 520 -20.13 -18.69 1.69
C GLU A 520 -21.50 -18.53 2.34
N ASN A 521 -21.86 -17.32 2.68
CA ASN A 521 -23.15 -16.99 3.24
C ASN A 521 -24.05 -16.36 2.20
N VAL A 522 -25.26 -16.87 2.06
CA VAL A 522 -26.38 -16.06 1.63
C VAL A 522 -26.83 -15.27 2.87
N VAL A 523 -26.16 -14.16 3.14
CA VAL A 523 -26.70 -13.17 4.08
C VAL A 523 -28.12 -12.88 3.60
N ASN A 524 -29.12 -12.96 4.47
CA ASN A 524 -30.55 -12.74 4.17
C ASN A 524 -30.73 -11.62 3.14
N ALA A 525 -30.52 -11.97 1.88
CA ALA A 525 -30.60 -11.03 0.78
C ALA A 525 -31.92 -11.30 0.06
N THR A 526 -32.77 -10.30 0.03
CA THR A 526 -34.02 -10.35 -0.73
C THR A 526 -33.96 -9.34 -1.87
N VAL A 527 -34.36 -9.76 -3.04
CA VAL A 527 -34.56 -8.88 -4.20
C VAL A 527 -35.87 -8.14 -4.01
N ALA A 528 -35.82 -6.79 -3.98
CA ALA A 528 -37.04 -6.00 -3.92
C ALA A 528 -37.62 -5.88 -5.34
N GLY A 529 -38.82 -6.40 -5.55
CA GLY A 529 -39.49 -6.30 -6.86
C GLY A 529 -40.40 -7.46 -7.18
N GLY A 530 -40.97 -8.11 -6.16
CA GLY A 530 -42.05 -9.07 -6.31
C GLY A 530 -41.62 -10.53 -6.36
N GLU A 531 -42.54 -11.40 -6.05
CA GLU A 531 -42.42 -12.84 -6.19
C GLU A 531 -41.97 -13.18 -7.63
N SER A 532 -40.68 -13.36 -7.83
CA SER A 532 -40.14 -13.69 -9.15
C SER A 532 -40.13 -15.19 -9.34
N THR A 533 -41.12 -15.67 -10.02
CA THR A 533 -41.08 -16.95 -10.75
C THR A 533 -40.43 -16.80 -12.13
N ALA A 534 -39.96 -15.61 -12.49
CA ALA A 534 -39.38 -15.33 -13.81
C ALA A 534 -37.90 -15.57 -13.85
N THR A 535 -37.43 -16.46 -14.70
CA THR A 535 -36.02 -16.82 -14.96
C THR A 535 -35.23 -15.74 -15.70
N SER A 536 -35.73 -14.51 -15.85
CA SER A 536 -35.13 -13.42 -16.63
C SER A 536 -35.30 -12.02 -16.01
N ALA A 537 -35.71 -11.90 -14.76
CA ALA A 537 -35.77 -10.59 -14.09
C ALA A 537 -34.39 -10.18 -13.56
N SER A 538 -34.05 -8.89 -13.73
CA SER A 538 -32.82 -8.29 -13.20
C SER A 538 -33.10 -7.62 -11.86
N ALA A 539 -32.05 -7.54 -11.01
CA ALA A 539 -32.10 -6.84 -9.74
C ALA A 539 -31.44 -5.46 -9.88
N ASP A 540 -32.21 -4.41 -9.70
CA ASP A 540 -31.74 -3.04 -9.55
C ASP A 540 -31.68 -2.60 -8.08
N MET A 541 -32.27 -3.40 -7.18
CA MET A 541 -32.30 -3.15 -5.74
C MET A 541 -32.18 -4.45 -4.97
N ILE A 542 -31.18 -4.50 -4.06
CA ILE A 542 -30.91 -5.64 -3.18
C ILE A 542 -30.99 -5.17 -1.74
N LYS A 543 -31.80 -5.84 -0.92
CA LYS A 543 -31.85 -5.62 0.53
C LYS A 543 -31.08 -6.72 1.24
N MET A 544 -30.26 -6.34 2.20
CA MET A 544 -29.46 -7.29 2.98
C MET A 544 -29.21 -6.77 4.39
N THR A 545 -28.98 -7.69 5.31
CA THR A 545 -28.60 -7.37 6.68
C THR A 545 -27.13 -7.77 6.87
N LEU A 546 -26.28 -6.82 7.18
CA LEU A 546 -24.85 -7.03 7.44
C LEU A 546 -24.65 -7.33 8.93
N PRO A 547 -23.97 -8.43 9.31
CA PRO A 547 -23.62 -8.69 10.70
C PRO A 547 -22.81 -7.55 11.32
N PRO A 548 -22.82 -7.38 12.65
CA PRO A 548 -21.95 -6.42 13.32
C PRO A 548 -20.47 -6.80 13.11
N LYS A 549 -19.57 -5.83 13.11
CA LYS A 549 -18.13 -6.03 12.88
C LYS A 549 -17.85 -7.01 11.73
N SER A 550 -18.31 -6.68 10.52
CA SER A 550 -18.18 -7.60 9.38
C SER A 550 -17.70 -6.92 8.11
N ILE A 551 -17.07 -7.71 7.24
CA ILE A 551 -16.73 -7.33 5.87
C ILE A 551 -17.45 -8.32 4.95
N THR A 552 -18.34 -7.82 4.08
CA THR A 552 -19.15 -8.66 3.20
C THR A 552 -18.89 -8.29 1.75
N ALA A 553 -18.35 -9.22 0.96
CA ALA A 553 -18.26 -9.10 -0.48
C ALA A 553 -19.52 -9.67 -1.13
N LEU A 554 -20.25 -8.82 -1.85
CA LEU A 554 -21.39 -9.20 -2.68
C LEU A 554 -20.90 -9.34 -4.13
N LEU A 555 -21.05 -10.53 -4.70
CA LEU A 555 -20.59 -10.90 -6.03
C LEU A 555 -21.78 -10.98 -6.99
N LEU A 556 -21.84 -10.07 -7.95
CA LEU A 556 -22.93 -9.92 -8.91
C LEU A 556 -22.42 -10.21 -10.32
N ALA A 557 -23.28 -10.85 -11.12
CA ALA A 557 -23.08 -11.07 -12.54
C ALA A 557 -24.19 -10.41 -13.35
N SER A 558 -23.96 -10.17 -14.63
CA SER A 558 -24.94 -9.70 -15.58
C SER A 558 -24.74 -10.39 -16.93
N ASP A 559 -25.79 -11.01 -17.44
CA ASP A 559 -25.82 -11.59 -18.78
C ASP A 559 -26.01 -10.51 -19.88
N LYS A 560 -26.38 -9.29 -19.48
CA LYS A 560 -26.64 -8.15 -20.37
C LYS A 560 -25.82 -6.93 -19.95
N PRO A 561 -24.48 -6.96 -20.11
CA PRO A 561 -23.67 -5.82 -19.73
C PRO A 561 -24.05 -4.59 -20.60
N GLU A 562 -24.66 -3.58 -19.99
CA GLU A 562 -25.01 -2.33 -20.68
C GLU A 562 -23.79 -1.44 -20.96
N VAL A 563 -22.65 -1.76 -20.37
CA VAL A 563 -21.47 -0.90 -20.37
C VAL A 563 -20.24 -1.71 -20.68
N ALA A 564 -19.70 -1.52 -21.89
CA ALA A 564 -18.26 -1.69 -22.05
C ALA A 564 -17.60 -0.48 -21.36
N ILE A 565 -16.97 -0.68 -20.20
CA ILE A 565 -16.14 0.35 -19.59
C ILE A 565 -15.08 0.71 -20.63
N PRO A 566 -14.89 2.00 -20.98
CA PRO A 566 -13.83 2.39 -21.89
C PRO A 566 -12.53 1.89 -21.27
N ALA A 567 -12.02 0.80 -21.79
CA ALA A 567 -10.71 0.33 -21.36
C ALA A 567 -9.74 1.49 -21.63
N ARG A 568 -8.89 1.79 -20.67
CA ARG A 568 -7.79 2.74 -20.85
C ARG A 568 -7.15 2.44 -22.19
N LYS A 569 -6.97 3.44 -23.06
CA LYS A 569 -6.18 3.26 -24.28
C LYS A 569 -4.74 3.00 -23.87
N VAL A 570 -4.44 1.72 -23.66
CA VAL A 570 -3.07 1.29 -23.40
C VAL A 570 -2.38 1.27 -24.73
N SER A 571 -1.32 2.00 -24.84
CA SER A 571 -0.52 2.00 -26.07
C SER A 571 0.17 0.63 -26.19
N LEU A 572 0.43 0.19 -27.43
CA LEU A 572 1.20 -1.04 -27.64
C LEU A 572 2.58 -0.96 -26.96
N GLY A 573 3.14 0.24 -26.78
CA GLY A 573 4.37 0.51 -26.05
C GLY A 573 4.28 0.21 -24.55
N ASP A 574 3.08 0.36 -23.96
CA ASP A 574 2.86 0.04 -22.55
C ASP A 574 2.74 -1.48 -22.32
N LEU A 575 2.27 -2.21 -23.32
CA LEU A 575 2.06 -3.66 -23.25
C LEU A 575 3.23 -4.48 -23.80
N LEU A 576 4.01 -3.92 -24.71
CA LEU A 576 5.08 -4.64 -25.42
C LEU A 576 6.33 -3.78 -25.48
N ARG A 577 7.38 -4.23 -24.81
CA ARG A 577 8.69 -3.54 -24.77
C ARG A 577 9.83 -4.47 -25.12
N TYR A 578 10.93 -3.91 -25.56
CA TYR A 578 12.18 -4.65 -25.81
C TYR A 578 13.17 -4.31 -24.70
N GLU A 579 13.66 -5.31 -24.01
CA GLU A 579 14.55 -5.15 -22.85
C GLU A 579 15.48 -6.36 -22.73
N GLY A 580 16.77 -6.12 -22.49
CA GLY A 580 17.75 -7.19 -22.26
C GLY A 580 17.94 -8.17 -23.42
N GLY A 581 17.60 -7.80 -24.67
CA GLY A 581 17.67 -8.70 -25.82
C GLY A 581 16.38 -9.47 -26.11
N GLU A 582 15.34 -9.27 -25.31
CA GLU A 582 14.06 -9.97 -25.41
C GLU A 582 12.89 -9.01 -25.61
N TRP A 583 11.80 -9.48 -26.19
CA TRP A 583 10.52 -8.77 -26.17
C TRP A 583 9.66 -9.27 -25.01
N LEU A 584 9.09 -8.32 -24.26
CA LEU A 584 8.29 -8.57 -23.07
C LEU A 584 6.86 -8.10 -23.31
N ILE A 585 5.87 -8.96 -23.06
CA ILE A 585 4.45 -8.58 -23.03
C ILE A 585 4.04 -8.45 -21.55
N ASP A 586 3.66 -7.25 -21.13
CA ASP A 586 3.21 -6.99 -19.77
C ASP A 586 1.70 -7.22 -19.63
N SER A 587 1.32 -8.32 -19.00
CA SER A 587 -0.07 -8.67 -18.71
C SER A 587 -0.50 -8.37 -17.26
N ARG A 588 0.37 -7.76 -16.45
CA ARG A 588 0.11 -7.52 -15.02
C ARG A 588 -1.06 -6.57 -14.77
N SER A 589 -1.30 -5.64 -15.67
CA SER A 589 -2.48 -4.74 -15.62
C SER A 589 -3.82 -5.47 -15.80
N GLY A 590 -3.80 -6.75 -16.22
CA GLY A 590 -5.01 -7.50 -16.57
C GLY A 590 -5.60 -7.11 -17.94
N GLU A 591 -4.97 -6.20 -18.68
CA GLU A 591 -5.48 -5.71 -19.98
C GLU A 591 -5.19 -6.67 -21.14
N VAL A 592 -4.17 -7.53 -21.00
CA VAL A 592 -3.84 -8.56 -21.99
C VAL A 592 -4.72 -9.78 -21.76
N LEU A 593 -5.65 -10.03 -22.67
CA LEU A 593 -6.56 -11.18 -22.66
C LEU A 593 -5.98 -12.41 -23.37
N GLY A 594 -4.89 -12.23 -24.10
CA GLY A 594 -4.19 -13.29 -24.81
C GLY A 594 -3.08 -12.73 -25.68
N ALA A 595 -2.08 -13.54 -25.97
CA ALA A 595 -0.98 -13.18 -26.86
C ALA A 595 -0.63 -14.35 -27.77
N ALA A 596 -0.25 -14.06 -29.01
CA ALA A 596 0.25 -15.04 -29.96
C ALA A 596 1.42 -14.47 -30.75
N VAL A 597 2.43 -15.30 -31.02
CA VAL A 597 3.58 -14.95 -31.86
C VAL A 597 3.57 -15.82 -33.10
N PHE A 598 3.74 -15.20 -34.24
CA PHE A 598 3.76 -15.85 -35.55
C PHE A 598 5.13 -15.64 -36.19
N ASN A 599 5.66 -16.70 -36.80
CA ASN A 599 6.89 -16.62 -37.62
C ASN A 599 6.60 -16.01 -39.00
N SER A 600 7.63 -15.84 -39.81
CA SER A 600 7.54 -15.28 -41.18
C SER A 600 6.67 -16.10 -42.15
N LEU A 601 6.39 -17.37 -41.83
CA LEU A 601 5.48 -18.24 -42.57
C LEU A 601 4.04 -18.17 -42.10
N GLY A 602 3.73 -17.30 -41.09
CA GLY A 602 2.40 -17.17 -40.50
C GLY A 602 2.03 -18.30 -39.53
N GLN A 603 2.96 -19.16 -39.17
CA GLN A 603 2.73 -20.22 -38.19
C GLN A 603 2.75 -19.66 -36.79
N ASN A 604 1.79 -20.08 -35.94
CA ASN A 604 1.75 -19.70 -34.53
C ASN A 604 2.82 -20.50 -33.76
N VAL A 605 3.84 -19.79 -33.26
CA VAL A 605 4.99 -20.36 -32.54
C VAL A 605 4.93 -20.17 -31.03
N LEU A 606 4.06 -19.25 -30.55
CA LEU A 606 3.79 -19.05 -29.13
C LEU A 606 2.34 -18.63 -28.99
N GLN A 607 1.58 -19.33 -28.12
CA GLN A 607 0.21 -18.98 -27.81
C GLN A 607 0.03 -18.93 -26.28
N VAL A 608 -0.47 -17.80 -25.77
CA VAL A 608 -0.84 -17.64 -24.37
C VAL A 608 -2.31 -17.21 -24.31
N ASN A 609 -3.15 -18.09 -23.80
CA ASN A 609 -4.57 -17.81 -23.59
C ASN A 609 -4.79 -17.45 -22.12
N SER A 610 -5.49 -16.34 -21.88
CA SER A 610 -5.77 -15.83 -20.53
C SER A 610 -4.50 -15.80 -19.66
N PRO A 611 -3.50 -14.99 -20.03
CA PRO A 611 -2.25 -14.96 -19.28
C PRO A 611 -2.54 -14.55 -17.83
N ALA A 612 -1.97 -15.28 -16.89
CA ALA A 612 -1.87 -14.79 -15.52
C ALA A 612 -1.25 -13.38 -15.56
N ARG A 613 -1.55 -12.55 -14.56
CA ARG A 613 -0.93 -11.21 -14.42
C ARG A 613 0.59 -11.35 -14.29
N ALA A 614 1.28 -11.45 -15.39
CA ALA A 614 2.69 -11.79 -15.48
C ALA A 614 3.34 -11.09 -16.68
N ILE A 615 4.65 -11.16 -16.77
CA ILE A 615 5.39 -10.77 -17.96
C ILE A 615 5.65 -12.02 -18.80
N ILE A 616 5.20 -11.98 -20.04
CA ILE A 616 5.43 -13.03 -21.02
C ILE A 616 6.68 -12.66 -21.80
N ARG A 617 7.70 -13.50 -21.75
CA ARG A 617 8.98 -13.31 -22.47
C ARG A 617 8.91 -13.94 -23.85
N ILE A 618 9.36 -13.20 -24.85
CA ILE A 618 9.54 -13.65 -26.22
C ILE A 618 11.03 -13.55 -26.53
N ALA A 619 11.75 -14.64 -26.32
CA ALA A 619 13.20 -14.70 -26.45
C ALA A 619 13.60 -15.49 -27.69
N GLY A 620 14.73 -15.11 -28.32
CA GLY A 620 15.32 -15.84 -29.44
C GLY A 620 15.72 -17.26 -29.08
N GLU A 621 16.11 -17.51 -27.83
CA GLU A 621 16.44 -18.85 -27.32
C GLU A 621 15.30 -19.87 -27.49
N ASN A 622 14.05 -19.40 -27.41
CA ASN A 622 12.86 -20.25 -27.50
C ASN A 622 12.26 -20.32 -28.90
N LEU A 623 12.52 -19.33 -29.75
CA LEU A 623 11.87 -19.19 -31.05
C LEU A 623 12.85 -19.11 -32.22
N GLY A 624 14.16 -19.04 -31.97
CA GLY A 624 15.18 -18.77 -32.96
C GLY A 624 15.25 -17.29 -33.37
N SER A 625 16.34 -16.93 -34.10
CA SER A 625 16.49 -15.57 -34.63
C SER A 625 15.62 -15.37 -35.87
N GLY A 626 15.14 -14.13 -36.08
CA GLY A 626 14.35 -13.80 -37.25
C GLY A 626 13.24 -12.76 -37.00
N ASN A 627 12.38 -12.61 -38.03
CA ASN A 627 11.24 -11.71 -37.98
C ASN A 627 9.97 -12.45 -37.52
N PHE A 628 9.29 -11.89 -36.54
CA PHE A 628 8.05 -12.41 -35.97
C PHE A 628 6.97 -11.31 -35.94
N ILE A 629 5.71 -11.72 -35.83
CA ILE A 629 4.58 -10.84 -35.57
C ILE A 629 3.99 -11.25 -34.23
N VAL A 630 3.98 -10.33 -33.27
CA VAL A 630 3.21 -10.51 -32.04
C VAL A 630 1.80 -9.95 -32.23
N ARG A 631 0.81 -10.71 -31.81
CA ARG A 631 -0.60 -10.32 -31.75
C ARG A 631 -1.03 -10.35 -30.30
N ILE A 632 -1.40 -9.19 -29.74
CA ILE A 632 -1.87 -9.05 -28.38
C ILE A 632 -3.37 -8.76 -28.42
N LYS A 633 -4.16 -9.59 -27.78
CA LYS A 633 -5.60 -9.39 -27.60
C LYS A 633 -5.83 -8.66 -26.28
N THR A 634 -6.51 -7.52 -26.35
CA THR A 634 -6.92 -6.74 -25.19
C THR A 634 -8.45 -6.56 -25.20
N ALA A 635 -9.01 -6.01 -24.15
CA ALA A 635 -10.43 -5.62 -24.12
C ALA A 635 -10.78 -4.59 -25.23
N ASN A 636 -9.79 -3.80 -25.68
CA ASN A 636 -9.94 -2.79 -26.73
C ASN A 636 -9.75 -3.34 -28.15
N GLY A 637 -9.52 -4.64 -28.32
CA GLY A 637 -9.30 -5.27 -29.60
C GLY A 637 -7.91 -5.91 -29.73
N ILE A 638 -7.50 -6.13 -30.98
CA ILE A 638 -6.24 -6.81 -31.29
C ILE A 638 -5.22 -5.75 -31.73
N GLN A 639 -4.04 -5.79 -31.10
CA GLN A 639 -2.88 -5.00 -31.52
C GLN A 639 -1.80 -5.93 -32.06
N MET A 640 -1.09 -5.49 -33.08
CA MET A 640 -0.01 -6.28 -33.73
C MET A 640 1.24 -5.45 -33.92
N LYS A 641 2.41 -6.09 -33.74
CA LYS A 641 3.71 -5.49 -33.98
C LYS A 641 4.67 -6.51 -34.56
N LYS A 642 5.50 -6.05 -35.51
CA LYS A 642 6.64 -6.83 -36.01
C LYS A 642 7.76 -6.78 -34.97
N LEU A 643 8.30 -7.93 -34.63
CA LEU A 643 9.44 -8.13 -33.76
C LEU A 643 10.61 -8.65 -34.58
N GLU A 644 11.81 -8.25 -34.18
CA GLU A 644 13.05 -8.86 -34.63
C GLU A 644 13.70 -9.49 -33.41
N LEU A 645 13.96 -10.81 -33.48
CA LEU A 645 14.72 -11.56 -32.48
C LEU A 645 16.11 -11.83 -33.05
N LYS A 646 17.13 -11.48 -32.27
CA LYS A 646 18.54 -11.64 -32.65
C LYS A 646 19.14 -12.92 -32.13
#